data_6d2eaa387b25b7b61f5551e6a9bb9202
#
_entry.id   6d2eaa387b25b7b61f5551e6a9bb9202
#
_cell.length_a   1.000
_cell.length_b   1.000
_cell.length_c   1.000
_cell.angle_alpha   90.00
_cell.angle_beta   90.00
_cell.angle_gamma   90.00
#
_symmetry.space_group_name_H-M   'P 1'
#
loop_
_entity.id
_entity.type
_entity.pdbx_description
1 polymer ?
#
loop_
_entity_poly.entity_id
_entity_poly.type
_entity_poly.pdbx_seq_one_letter_code
_entity_poly.pdbx_strand_id
1 'polypeptide(L)'
;MKAYGVNELRRMFLDFFESKGHLKMKSFSLVPHNDNSLLLINSGMAPLKPYFTGQEIPPRRRVTTCQKCIRTGDIENVGKTARHGTFFEMLGNFSFGDYFKTEAIHWSWEFLTEVVGLDPDRLYPSVYEDDDEAWKIWNEEIGIAPERIFRFGKEDNFWEHGSGPCGPCSEIYYDRGEKYGCGKPGCTVGCECDRYMEIWNNVFSQFDNDGHGNYSELKQKNIDTGMGLERLACIVQDVDSMFDIDTLKALRDQVCEIAGVSYGDNESTDVSLRVITDHVRSVSFMISNGIMPSNEGRGYVLRRLLRRACRHGRLLNVAPGFLTDLAATVIEGSKDGYPELEEKKDFIMNVIRKEEEQFEKTIDQGLVILNEMKEKMAEEGTKTLSGEDAFKLYDTYGFPIDLTKEILEEEGIDIDEEGFKAAMEVQRQTARKARKATNYMGADATVYESIDPSVTSKFVGYEHLEYESKITVLTTEDEIVDALSDGERGTIFVDETPFYATSGGQEADHGVIKCGDGEFVVEDVKKMLGGKIGHIGYMAKGMMKVGDQVTLTVDSQRRVLCARNHSATHLLQKALRTVLGTHVEQSGSYVDDKRLRFDFSHFSAMTPEELQKVEDMVNESISRSLPVVIKNMPIEEARKTGAQALFGEKYGDIVRVVNMGDYSIEFCGGTHVANTSEIGAFKILSESGVAAGVRRIEALTSKGLMDYYGELEQLLHEAAKLLKATPDTVSEKIAHLQAENKELHSEVESLKSKLAKDAMGDVMDQVEEVAGVKVIAVSVEDMDMNGLRDLGDQLKEKIGEGVVVIASSANGKVSLMATATDEAMKKGAHAGNLIKAIASCVGGGGGGRPNMAQAGGKNPAGIPDALAKVKEVLAEQIK
;
A
#
# COMPACT_ATOMS: atom_id res chain seq x y z
N MET A 1 11.48 -43.49 -18.38
CA MET A 1 10.88 -42.20 -18.85
C MET A 1 12.02 -41.21 -19.05
N LYS A 2 11.99 -40.34 -20.07
CA LYS A 2 12.96 -39.23 -20.18
C LYS A 2 12.56 -38.15 -19.18
N ALA A 3 13.49 -37.69 -18.34
CA ALA A 3 13.23 -36.56 -17.45
C ALA A 3 13.28 -35.26 -18.26
N TYR A 4 12.13 -34.61 -18.43
CA TYR A 4 12.02 -33.30 -19.05
C TYR A 4 12.03 -32.20 -17.98
N GLY A 5 12.70 -31.08 -18.26
CA GLY A 5 12.66 -29.91 -17.38
C GLY A 5 11.34 -29.14 -17.51
N VAL A 6 11.03 -28.30 -16.50
CA VAL A 6 9.80 -27.49 -16.46
C VAL A 6 9.64 -26.63 -17.72
N ASN A 7 10.70 -25.95 -18.15
CA ASN A 7 10.66 -25.11 -19.36
C ASN A 7 10.48 -25.95 -20.65
N GLU A 8 10.99 -27.17 -20.69
CA GLU A 8 10.80 -28.09 -21.82
C GLU A 8 9.34 -28.59 -21.87
N LEU A 9 8.78 -29.00 -20.74
CA LEU A 9 7.38 -29.45 -20.63
C LEU A 9 6.39 -28.33 -21.04
N ARG A 10 6.63 -27.10 -20.60
CA ARG A 10 5.82 -25.94 -21.01
C ARG A 10 5.82 -25.79 -22.54
N ARG A 11 6.99 -25.84 -23.16
CA ARG A 11 7.11 -25.73 -24.61
C ARG A 11 6.45 -26.91 -25.32
N MET A 12 6.67 -28.14 -24.86
CA MET A 12 6.07 -29.36 -25.44
C MET A 12 4.54 -29.27 -25.48
N PHE A 13 3.91 -28.80 -24.38
CA PHE A 13 2.46 -28.63 -24.31
C PHE A 13 1.95 -27.59 -25.33
N LEU A 14 2.56 -26.42 -25.34
CA LEU A 14 2.16 -25.35 -26.24
C LEU A 14 2.37 -25.73 -27.71
N ASP A 15 3.48 -26.41 -28.04
CA ASP A 15 3.78 -26.88 -29.41
C ASP A 15 2.80 -27.99 -29.86
N PHE A 16 2.46 -28.92 -28.94
CA PHE A 16 1.49 -29.94 -29.20
C PHE A 16 0.13 -29.35 -29.56
N PHE A 17 -0.40 -28.44 -28.76
CA PHE A 17 -1.72 -27.85 -29.05
C PHE A 17 -1.69 -26.89 -30.25
N GLU A 18 -0.56 -26.23 -30.51
CA GLU A 18 -0.39 -25.52 -31.78
C GLU A 18 -0.52 -26.45 -32.98
N SER A 19 0.05 -27.65 -32.91
CA SER A 19 -0.09 -28.67 -33.97
C SER A 19 -1.55 -29.13 -34.16
N LYS A 20 -2.38 -29.03 -33.13
CA LYS A 20 -3.84 -29.28 -33.17
C LYS A 20 -4.64 -28.03 -33.61
N GLY A 21 -3.99 -26.97 -34.07
CA GLY A 21 -4.61 -25.76 -34.60
C GLY A 21 -4.93 -24.67 -33.56
N HIS A 22 -4.46 -24.78 -32.33
CA HIS A 22 -4.64 -23.74 -31.31
C HIS A 22 -3.72 -22.55 -31.56
N LEU A 23 -4.20 -21.37 -31.21
CA LEU A 23 -3.39 -20.17 -31.13
C LEU A 23 -2.65 -20.16 -29.79
N LYS A 24 -1.33 -20.11 -29.81
CA LYS A 24 -0.53 -19.88 -28.60
C LYS A 24 -0.72 -18.44 -28.16
N MET A 25 -1.25 -18.26 -26.97
CA MET A 25 -1.35 -16.94 -26.33
C MET A 25 -0.32 -16.80 -25.19
N LYS A 26 0.20 -15.60 -25.01
CA LYS A 26 1.03 -15.28 -23.85
C LYS A 26 0.20 -15.39 -22.57
N SER A 27 0.86 -15.71 -21.46
CA SER A 27 0.23 -15.63 -20.15
C SER A 27 -0.29 -14.21 -19.88
N PHE A 28 -1.52 -14.13 -19.41
CA PHE A 28 -2.10 -12.87 -18.96
C PHE A 28 -1.46 -12.39 -17.65
N SER A 29 -1.70 -11.12 -17.31
CA SER A 29 -1.31 -10.57 -16.01
C SER A 29 -1.97 -11.33 -14.88
N LEU A 30 -1.28 -11.41 -13.72
CA LEU A 30 -1.88 -11.88 -12.46
C LEU A 30 -2.98 -10.95 -11.94
N VAL A 31 -3.01 -9.70 -12.43
CA VAL A 31 -4.05 -8.73 -12.09
C VAL A 31 -5.24 -8.94 -13.02
N PRO A 32 -6.44 -9.30 -12.49
CA PRO A 32 -7.62 -9.50 -13.33
C PRO A 32 -8.04 -8.22 -14.05
N HIS A 33 -8.38 -8.33 -15.32
CA HIS A 33 -8.99 -7.26 -16.09
C HIS A 33 -10.52 -7.36 -16.00
N ASN A 34 -11.18 -6.28 -15.59
CA ASN A 34 -12.66 -6.16 -15.57
C ASN A 34 -13.40 -7.24 -14.76
N ASP A 35 -12.73 -7.98 -13.89
CA ASP A 35 -13.34 -8.94 -12.98
C ASP A 35 -13.04 -8.56 -11.53
N ASN A 36 -14.03 -7.97 -10.85
CA ASN A 36 -13.92 -7.58 -9.45
C ASN A 36 -14.17 -8.75 -8.48
N SER A 37 -14.57 -9.91 -8.98
CA SER A 37 -14.80 -11.12 -8.18
C SER A 37 -13.49 -11.80 -7.78
N LEU A 38 -12.41 -11.56 -8.52
CA LEU A 38 -11.09 -12.13 -8.30
C LEU A 38 -10.09 -11.08 -7.83
N LEU A 39 -9.38 -11.39 -6.76
CA LEU A 39 -8.26 -10.58 -6.30
C LEU A 39 -7.03 -10.75 -7.21
N LEU A 40 -6.72 -11.99 -7.56
CA LEU A 40 -5.62 -12.42 -8.42
C LEU A 40 -6.10 -13.51 -9.37
N ILE A 41 -5.49 -13.64 -10.53
CA ILE A 41 -5.77 -14.74 -11.46
C ILE A 41 -5.33 -16.06 -10.82
N ASN A 42 -6.27 -16.99 -10.70
CA ASN A 42 -6.13 -18.26 -10.00
C ASN A 42 -6.40 -19.49 -10.88
N SER A 43 -6.73 -19.29 -12.15
CA SER A 43 -6.99 -20.36 -13.14
C SER A 43 -6.68 -19.90 -14.57
N GLY A 44 -6.50 -20.86 -15.48
CA GLY A 44 -6.25 -20.60 -16.89
C GLY A 44 -7.44 -19.94 -17.60
N MET A 45 -8.65 -20.26 -17.17
CA MET A 45 -9.89 -19.76 -17.77
C MET A 45 -10.24 -18.32 -17.34
N ALA A 46 -9.85 -17.91 -16.15
CA ALA A 46 -10.26 -16.63 -15.58
C ALA A 46 -10.05 -15.41 -16.53
N PRO A 47 -8.90 -15.23 -17.19
CA PRO A 47 -8.74 -14.14 -18.15
C PRO A 47 -9.49 -14.34 -19.48
N LEU A 48 -9.97 -15.54 -19.77
CA LEU A 48 -10.67 -15.90 -21.01
C LEU A 48 -12.19 -15.93 -20.86
N LYS A 49 -12.71 -15.69 -19.65
CA LYS A 49 -14.15 -15.71 -19.31
C LYS A 49 -15.06 -14.97 -20.31
N PRO A 50 -14.70 -13.78 -20.85
CA PRO A 50 -15.53 -13.10 -21.86
C PRO A 50 -15.73 -13.89 -23.16
N TYR A 51 -14.79 -14.76 -23.54
CA TYR A 51 -14.91 -15.61 -24.72
C TYR A 51 -15.86 -16.79 -24.48
N PHE A 52 -15.88 -17.35 -23.28
CA PHE A 52 -16.78 -18.42 -22.88
C PHE A 52 -18.24 -17.97 -22.85
N THR A 53 -18.49 -16.74 -22.39
CA THR A 53 -19.83 -16.15 -22.33
C THR A 53 -20.30 -15.53 -23.65
N GLY A 54 -19.41 -15.41 -24.63
CA GLY A 54 -19.68 -14.75 -25.91
C GLY A 54 -19.79 -13.22 -25.81
N GLN A 55 -19.32 -12.62 -24.72
CA GLN A 55 -19.23 -11.15 -24.58
C GLN A 55 -18.17 -10.57 -25.51
N GLU A 56 -17.11 -11.32 -25.75
CA GLU A 56 -16.05 -10.95 -26.69
C GLU A 56 -15.83 -12.08 -27.71
N ILE A 57 -15.37 -11.72 -28.90
CA ILE A 57 -15.00 -12.68 -29.94
C ILE A 57 -13.56 -13.12 -29.70
N PRO A 58 -13.27 -14.42 -29.51
CA PRO A 58 -11.89 -14.87 -29.33
C PRO A 58 -11.06 -14.65 -30.61
N PRO A 59 -9.75 -14.40 -30.49
CA PRO A 59 -8.87 -14.21 -31.67
C PRO A 59 -8.81 -15.48 -32.54
N ARG A 60 -9.06 -16.63 -31.95
CA ARG A 60 -9.26 -17.93 -32.61
C ARG A 60 -10.15 -18.80 -31.71
N ARG A 61 -10.96 -19.70 -32.30
CA ARG A 61 -11.83 -20.59 -31.52
C ARG A 61 -11.08 -21.64 -30.71
N ARG A 62 -9.81 -21.89 -31.02
CA ARG A 62 -8.89 -22.78 -30.28
C ARG A 62 -7.73 -21.95 -29.76
N VAL A 63 -7.51 -21.97 -28.46
CA VAL A 63 -6.43 -21.22 -27.80
C VAL A 63 -5.70 -22.16 -26.86
N THR A 64 -4.39 -21.98 -26.72
CA THR A 64 -3.59 -22.63 -25.66
C THR A 64 -2.72 -21.63 -24.95
N THR A 65 -2.59 -21.79 -23.63
CA THR A 65 -1.80 -20.90 -22.76
C THR A 65 -1.04 -21.69 -21.70
N CYS A 66 0.03 -21.09 -21.19
CA CYS A 66 0.58 -21.43 -19.90
C CYS A 66 0.37 -20.23 -18.99
N GLN A 67 -0.69 -20.26 -18.17
CA GLN A 67 -1.15 -19.14 -17.38
C GLN A 67 -0.50 -19.12 -15.99
N LYS A 68 0.07 -17.97 -15.62
CA LYS A 68 0.51 -17.67 -14.26
C LYS A 68 -0.70 -17.61 -13.33
N CYS A 69 -0.66 -18.32 -12.22
CA CYS A 69 -1.75 -18.38 -11.25
C CYS A 69 -1.22 -18.17 -9.83
N ILE A 70 -2.02 -17.48 -9.01
CA ILE A 70 -1.78 -17.34 -7.57
C ILE A 70 -3.02 -17.84 -6.81
N ARG A 71 -2.80 -18.79 -5.90
CA ARG A 71 -3.80 -19.25 -4.93
C ARG A 71 -3.29 -19.02 -3.52
N THR A 72 -4.07 -18.33 -2.70
CA THR A 72 -3.68 -17.92 -1.34
C THR A 72 -4.47 -18.64 -0.25
N GLY A 73 -5.50 -19.41 -0.61
CA GLY A 73 -6.30 -20.19 0.35
C GLY A 73 -5.49 -21.21 1.15
N ASP A 74 -4.42 -21.73 0.54
CA ASP A 74 -3.60 -22.79 1.11
C ASP A 74 -2.22 -22.34 1.61
N ILE A 75 -2.02 -21.03 1.82
CA ILE A 75 -0.72 -20.48 2.26
C ILE A 75 -0.17 -21.23 3.49
N GLU A 76 -1.03 -21.62 4.43
CA GLU A 76 -0.66 -22.30 5.67
C GLU A 76 -0.21 -23.76 5.43
N ASN A 77 -0.61 -24.36 4.30
CA ASN A 77 -0.21 -25.69 3.87
C ASN A 77 1.10 -25.69 3.08
N VAL A 78 1.54 -24.52 2.61
CA VAL A 78 2.81 -24.39 1.88
C VAL A 78 3.99 -24.77 2.77
N GLY A 79 4.82 -25.66 2.27
CA GLY A 79 5.95 -26.23 2.99
C GLY A 79 5.63 -27.46 3.84
N LYS A 80 4.36 -27.66 4.22
CA LYS A 80 3.90 -28.82 5.02
C LYS A 80 3.47 -29.99 4.16
N THR A 81 3.08 -29.76 2.92
CA THR A 81 2.65 -30.80 1.97
C THR A 81 3.53 -30.81 0.73
N ALA A 82 3.53 -31.92 0.00
CA ALA A 82 4.35 -32.09 -1.20
C ALA A 82 3.82 -31.36 -2.45
N ARG A 83 2.56 -30.90 -2.44
CA ARG A 83 1.81 -30.47 -3.63
C ARG A 83 1.21 -29.06 -3.55
N HIS A 84 1.33 -28.34 -2.42
CA HIS A 84 0.80 -26.98 -2.28
C HIS A 84 1.87 -25.92 -2.46
N GLY A 85 1.55 -24.97 -3.35
CA GLY A 85 2.33 -23.76 -3.59
C GLY A 85 1.40 -22.58 -3.86
N THR A 86 1.86 -21.36 -3.57
CA THR A 86 1.05 -20.15 -3.82
C THR A 86 1.07 -19.73 -5.28
N PHE A 87 2.22 -19.81 -5.93
CA PHE A 87 2.36 -19.59 -7.37
C PHE A 87 2.50 -20.93 -8.10
N PHE A 88 1.76 -21.07 -9.19
CA PHE A 88 1.89 -22.21 -10.09
C PHE A 88 1.56 -21.80 -11.53
N GLU A 89 1.99 -22.63 -12.46
CA GLU A 89 1.73 -22.47 -13.88
C GLU A 89 0.65 -23.45 -14.32
N MET A 90 -0.43 -22.92 -14.90
CA MET A 90 -1.52 -23.73 -15.43
C MET A 90 -1.45 -23.82 -16.96
N LEU A 91 -1.15 -25.00 -17.45
CA LEU A 91 -1.23 -25.35 -18.86
C LEU A 91 -2.70 -25.57 -19.24
N GLY A 92 -3.17 -24.90 -20.27
CA GLY A 92 -4.56 -25.00 -20.69
C GLY A 92 -4.74 -24.98 -22.19
N ASN A 93 -5.68 -25.79 -22.68
CA ASN A 93 -6.21 -25.75 -24.03
C ASN A 93 -7.71 -25.48 -23.98
N PHE A 94 -8.16 -24.55 -24.79
CA PHE A 94 -9.50 -23.99 -24.75
C PHE A 94 -10.18 -24.09 -26.10
N SER A 95 -11.50 -24.41 -26.09
CA SER A 95 -12.37 -24.39 -27.26
C SER A 95 -13.56 -23.48 -27.03
N PHE A 96 -13.79 -22.56 -27.92
CA PHE A 96 -14.94 -21.66 -27.90
C PHE A 96 -15.93 -22.08 -29.00
N GLY A 97 -16.72 -23.12 -28.71
CA GLY A 97 -17.72 -23.69 -29.64
C GLY A 97 -17.13 -24.33 -30.90
N ASP A 98 -15.92 -24.93 -30.82
CA ASP A 98 -15.26 -25.60 -31.94
C ASP A 98 -15.21 -27.11 -31.71
N TYR A 99 -14.42 -27.62 -30.78
CA TYR A 99 -14.38 -29.03 -30.38
C TYR A 99 -14.93 -29.21 -28.96
N PHE A 100 -15.22 -30.46 -28.59
CA PHE A 100 -15.80 -30.78 -27.30
C PHE A 100 -15.13 -31.99 -26.63
N LYS A 101 -15.87 -32.84 -25.93
CA LYS A 101 -15.37 -33.93 -25.07
C LYS A 101 -14.44 -34.89 -25.76
N THR A 102 -14.82 -35.38 -26.95
CA THR A 102 -14.07 -36.40 -27.69
C THR A 102 -12.63 -35.93 -27.96
N GLU A 103 -12.47 -34.81 -28.62
CA GLU A 103 -11.15 -34.28 -28.94
C GLU A 103 -10.39 -33.91 -27.67
N ALA A 104 -11.02 -33.31 -26.65
CA ALA A 104 -10.36 -32.94 -25.43
C ALA A 104 -9.76 -34.16 -24.72
N ILE A 105 -10.54 -35.24 -24.58
CA ILE A 105 -10.11 -36.50 -23.94
C ILE A 105 -9.01 -37.17 -24.77
N HIS A 106 -9.20 -37.30 -26.08
CA HIS A 106 -8.21 -37.92 -26.95
C HIS A 106 -6.88 -37.18 -26.94
N TRP A 107 -6.87 -35.84 -27.01
CA TRP A 107 -5.64 -35.05 -27.02
C TRP A 107 -4.96 -35.01 -25.66
N SER A 108 -5.72 -35.04 -24.58
CA SER A 108 -5.11 -35.14 -23.25
C SER A 108 -4.41 -36.49 -23.06
N TRP A 109 -5.03 -37.59 -23.52
CA TRP A 109 -4.44 -38.92 -23.50
C TRP A 109 -3.21 -39.02 -24.41
N GLU A 110 -3.31 -38.54 -25.66
CA GLU A 110 -2.20 -38.51 -26.63
C GLU A 110 -1.01 -37.73 -26.07
N PHE A 111 -1.26 -36.57 -25.51
CA PHE A 111 -0.18 -35.76 -24.95
C PHE A 111 0.54 -36.46 -23.81
N LEU A 112 -0.19 -37.03 -22.85
CA LEU A 112 0.40 -37.71 -21.70
C LEU A 112 1.13 -39.00 -22.08
N THR A 113 0.57 -39.82 -22.96
CA THR A 113 1.09 -41.16 -23.27
C THR A 113 2.08 -41.19 -24.43
N GLU A 114 1.87 -40.39 -25.49
CA GLU A 114 2.71 -40.41 -26.68
C GLU A 114 3.75 -39.29 -26.70
N VAL A 115 3.42 -38.09 -26.22
CA VAL A 115 4.32 -36.96 -26.25
C VAL A 115 5.22 -36.93 -25.00
N VAL A 116 4.61 -37.00 -23.81
CA VAL A 116 5.35 -37.03 -22.54
C VAL A 116 5.88 -38.44 -22.24
N GLY A 117 5.17 -39.50 -22.64
CA GLY A 117 5.55 -40.89 -22.48
C GLY A 117 5.28 -41.42 -21.07
N LEU A 118 4.18 -40.99 -20.46
CA LEU A 118 3.71 -41.57 -19.20
C LEU A 118 3.17 -42.98 -19.43
N ASP A 119 3.36 -43.86 -18.46
CA ASP A 119 2.85 -45.21 -18.49
C ASP A 119 1.30 -45.21 -18.46
N PRO A 120 0.64 -45.68 -19.50
CA PRO A 120 -0.82 -45.70 -19.56
C PRO A 120 -1.48 -46.50 -18.44
N ASP A 121 -0.79 -47.53 -17.92
CA ASP A 121 -1.30 -48.38 -16.84
C ASP A 121 -1.31 -47.68 -15.47
N ARG A 122 -0.65 -46.55 -15.35
CA ARG A 122 -0.63 -45.70 -14.15
C ARG A 122 -1.55 -44.50 -14.21
N LEU A 123 -2.29 -44.34 -15.34
CA LEU A 123 -3.26 -43.23 -15.53
C LEU A 123 -4.68 -43.72 -15.22
N TYR A 124 -5.40 -42.94 -14.41
CA TYR A 124 -6.74 -43.25 -13.93
C TYR A 124 -7.64 -42.02 -14.15
N PRO A 125 -8.56 -42.09 -15.14
CA PRO A 125 -9.53 -41.02 -15.34
C PRO A 125 -10.67 -41.06 -14.31
N SER A 126 -11.20 -39.91 -13.97
CA SER A 126 -12.49 -39.75 -13.31
C SER A 126 -13.47 -38.99 -14.22
N VAL A 127 -14.76 -39.17 -14.02
CA VAL A 127 -15.83 -38.44 -14.69
C VAL A 127 -16.93 -38.07 -13.72
N TYR A 128 -17.69 -37.03 -14.02
CA TYR A 128 -18.90 -36.70 -13.27
C TYR A 128 -19.89 -37.90 -13.32
N GLU A 129 -20.55 -38.21 -12.22
CA GLU A 129 -21.37 -39.42 -12.05
C GLU A 129 -22.45 -39.57 -13.11
N ASP A 130 -23.03 -38.48 -13.60
CA ASP A 130 -24.05 -38.45 -14.64
C ASP A 130 -23.51 -38.25 -16.08
N ASP A 131 -22.18 -38.16 -16.24
CA ASP A 131 -21.56 -37.95 -17.59
C ASP A 131 -21.17 -39.27 -18.23
N ASP A 132 -22.21 -39.99 -18.73
CA ASP A 132 -22.05 -41.23 -19.49
C ASP A 132 -21.32 -41.05 -20.82
N GLU A 133 -21.35 -39.85 -21.42
CA GLU A 133 -20.64 -39.56 -22.66
C GLU A 133 -19.13 -39.58 -22.46
N ALA A 134 -18.63 -38.86 -21.43
CA ALA A 134 -17.22 -38.86 -21.11
C ALA A 134 -16.74 -40.26 -20.67
N TRP A 135 -17.55 -40.99 -19.91
CA TRP A 135 -17.22 -42.38 -19.51
C TRP A 135 -17.06 -43.29 -20.72
N LYS A 136 -17.97 -43.20 -21.73
CA LYS A 136 -17.88 -44.01 -22.95
C LYS A 136 -16.65 -43.69 -23.78
N ILE A 137 -16.29 -42.43 -23.90
CA ILE A 137 -15.08 -42.00 -24.60
C ILE A 137 -13.85 -42.66 -23.96
N TRP A 138 -13.71 -42.60 -22.62
CA TRP A 138 -12.62 -43.26 -21.92
C TRP A 138 -12.60 -44.78 -22.11
N ASN A 139 -13.77 -45.43 -22.00
CA ASN A 139 -13.88 -46.88 -22.06
C ASN A 139 -13.82 -47.45 -23.48
N GLU A 140 -14.65 -46.90 -24.39
CA GLU A 140 -14.84 -47.51 -25.72
C GLU A 140 -13.86 -46.96 -26.76
N GLU A 141 -13.48 -45.67 -26.67
CA GLU A 141 -12.61 -45.06 -27.69
C GLU A 141 -11.14 -45.06 -27.28
N ILE A 142 -10.83 -44.71 -26.03
CA ILE A 142 -9.46 -44.77 -25.48
C ILE A 142 -9.08 -46.20 -25.06
N GLY A 143 -10.07 -46.99 -24.61
CA GLY A 143 -9.88 -48.38 -24.24
C GLY A 143 -9.45 -48.61 -22.77
N ILE A 144 -9.78 -47.69 -21.88
CA ILE A 144 -9.53 -47.84 -20.45
C ILE A 144 -10.52 -48.82 -19.84
N ALA A 145 -10.03 -49.79 -19.08
CA ALA A 145 -10.87 -50.77 -18.41
C ALA A 145 -11.85 -50.10 -17.44
N PRO A 146 -13.14 -50.56 -17.39
CA PRO A 146 -14.17 -49.91 -16.56
C PRO A 146 -13.78 -49.72 -15.08
N GLU A 147 -13.04 -50.64 -14.49
CA GLU A 147 -12.57 -50.60 -13.10
C GLU A 147 -11.50 -49.54 -12.86
N ARG A 148 -10.95 -48.91 -13.90
CA ARG A 148 -9.97 -47.82 -13.83
C ARG A 148 -10.59 -46.45 -14.07
N ILE A 149 -11.90 -46.38 -14.39
CA ILE A 149 -12.64 -45.13 -14.62
C ILE A 149 -13.51 -44.86 -13.39
N PHE A 150 -13.26 -43.80 -12.68
CA PHE A 150 -13.95 -43.46 -11.44
C PHE A 150 -15.09 -42.50 -11.71
N ARG A 151 -16.19 -42.64 -10.97
CA ARG A 151 -17.31 -41.72 -11.01
C ARG A 151 -17.40 -40.96 -9.70
N PHE A 152 -17.36 -39.62 -9.74
CA PHE A 152 -17.49 -38.79 -8.57
C PHE A 152 -18.65 -37.81 -8.71
N GLY A 153 -19.10 -37.31 -7.57
CA GLY A 153 -20.19 -36.36 -7.48
C GLY A 153 -19.77 -34.94 -7.87
N LYS A 154 -20.68 -34.02 -7.57
CA LYS A 154 -20.51 -32.61 -7.90
C LYS A 154 -19.32 -31.96 -7.19
N GLU A 155 -18.96 -32.45 -6.02
CA GLU A 155 -17.84 -31.89 -5.24
C GLU A 155 -16.48 -32.07 -5.92
N ASP A 156 -16.32 -33.17 -6.68
CA ASP A 156 -15.04 -33.53 -7.31
C ASP A 156 -15.05 -33.32 -8.82
N ASN A 157 -16.10 -33.78 -9.54
CA ASN A 157 -16.14 -33.79 -10.99
C ASN A 157 -17.17 -32.83 -11.63
N PHE A 158 -17.46 -31.70 -10.97
CA PHE A 158 -18.21 -30.59 -11.54
C PHE A 158 -17.54 -29.27 -11.21
N TRP A 159 -17.04 -28.57 -12.23
CA TRP A 159 -16.35 -27.32 -12.01
C TRP A 159 -17.28 -26.13 -12.08
N GLU A 160 -17.29 -25.32 -11.03
CA GLU A 160 -17.99 -24.05 -10.95
C GLU A 160 -17.21 -23.05 -10.06
N HIS A 161 -17.26 -21.78 -10.38
CA HIS A 161 -16.64 -20.74 -9.59
C HIS A 161 -17.51 -19.47 -9.55
N GLY A 162 -18.31 -19.35 -8.51
CA GLY A 162 -19.26 -18.25 -8.34
C GLY A 162 -20.32 -18.27 -9.45
N SER A 163 -20.51 -17.15 -10.16
CA SER A 163 -21.39 -17.04 -11.33
C SER A 163 -20.61 -17.16 -12.64
N GLY A 164 -21.21 -17.73 -13.65
CA GLY A 164 -20.67 -17.86 -15.00
C GLY A 164 -20.55 -19.28 -15.54
N PRO A 165 -19.74 -19.48 -16.59
CA PRO A 165 -19.59 -20.77 -17.26
C PRO A 165 -19.16 -21.88 -16.32
N CYS A 166 -19.84 -23.03 -16.37
CA CYS A 166 -19.57 -24.18 -15.53
C CYS A 166 -19.97 -25.48 -16.24
N GLY A 167 -19.61 -26.62 -15.66
CA GLY A 167 -20.02 -27.92 -16.21
C GLY A 167 -19.31 -29.10 -15.59
N PRO A 168 -19.71 -30.33 -15.98
CA PRO A 168 -19.03 -31.55 -15.56
C PRO A 168 -17.59 -31.55 -16.02
N CYS A 169 -16.74 -32.26 -15.32
CA CYS A 169 -15.34 -32.39 -15.70
C CYS A 169 -14.87 -33.83 -15.60
N SER A 170 -13.76 -34.08 -16.28
CA SER A 170 -13.03 -35.34 -16.24
C SER A 170 -11.59 -35.07 -15.86
N GLU A 171 -11.16 -35.64 -14.74
CA GLU A 171 -9.81 -35.50 -14.24
C GLU A 171 -8.97 -36.72 -14.58
N ILE A 172 -7.68 -36.53 -14.74
CA ILE A 172 -6.70 -37.58 -14.97
C ILE A 172 -5.74 -37.63 -13.78
N TYR A 173 -5.75 -38.76 -13.11
CA TYR A 173 -4.86 -39.04 -11.97
C TYR A 173 -3.71 -39.95 -12.41
N TYR A 174 -2.55 -39.75 -11.80
CA TYR A 174 -1.39 -40.62 -11.97
C TYR A 174 -1.06 -41.36 -10.67
N ASP A 175 -0.97 -42.69 -10.72
CA ASP A 175 -0.54 -43.51 -9.59
C ASP A 175 0.98 -43.45 -9.43
N ARG A 176 1.45 -42.76 -8.41
CA ARG A 176 2.87 -42.59 -8.07
C ARG A 176 3.45 -43.82 -7.38
N GLY A 177 2.61 -44.78 -7.00
CA GLY A 177 2.95 -46.01 -6.33
C GLY A 177 2.70 -46.02 -4.82
N GLU A 178 2.75 -47.19 -4.24
CA GLU A 178 2.36 -47.44 -2.83
C GLU A 178 3.16 -46.66 -1.81
N LYS A 179 4.41 -46.29 -2.11
CA LYS A 179 5.26 -45.50 -1.20
C LYS A 179 4.66 -44.15 -0.84
N TYR A 180 3.79 -43.59 -1.71
CA TYR A 180 3.11 -42.31 -1.49
C TYR A 180 1.71 -42.47 -0.93
N GLY A 181 1.25 -43.72 -0.72
CA GLY A 181 -0.07 -44.00 -0.18
C GLY A 181 -0.20 -43.74 1.32
N CYS A 182 -1.41 -43.52 1.78
CA CYS A 182 -1.70 -43.35 3.20
C CYS A 182 -1.56 -44.61 4.06
N GLY A 183 -1.25 -45.76 3.46
CA GLY A 183 -1.16 -47.04 4.15
C GLY A 183 -2.46 -47.63 4.65
N LYS A 184 -3.62 -46.96 4.38
CA LYS A 184 -4.93 -47.42 4.80
C LYS A 184 -5.51 -48.40 3.78
N PRO A 185 -6.23 -49.45 4.22
CA PRO A 185 -7.02 -50.28 3.33
C PRO A 185 -8.02 -49.47 2.53
N GLY A 186 -8.09 -49.65 1.20
CA GLY A 186 -8.97 -48.94 0.31
C GLY A 186 -8.40 -47.60 -0.24
N CYS A 187 -7.10 -47.35 -0.11
CA CYS A 187 -6.44 -46.26 -0.80
C CYS A 187 -6.65 -46.37 -2.32
N THR A 188 -7.35 -45.40 -2.89
CA THR A 188 -7.76 -45.36 -4.31
C THR A 188 -7.78 -43.95 -4.84
N VAL A 189 -8.13 -43.72 -6.11
CA VAL A 189 -8.39 -42.40 -6.68
C VAL A 189 -9.41 -41.67 -5.83
N GLY A 190 -9.21 -40.37 -5.59
CA GLY A 190 -10.00 -39.57 -4.66
C GLY A 190 -9.52 -39.60 -3.19
N CYS A 191 -8.49 -40.41 -2.87
CA CYS A 191 -7.85 -40.33 -1.57
C CYS A 191 -6.99 -39.07 -1.46
N GLU A 192 -7.04 -38.38 -0.32
CA GLU A 192 -6.28 -37.15 -0.08
C GLU A 192 -4.75 -37.34 0.04
N CYS A 193 -4.26 -38.58 -0.02
CA CYS A 193 -2.83 -38.88 0.00
C CYS A 193 -2.15 -38.60 -1.35
N ASP A 194 -0.80 -38.59 -1.35
CA ASP A 194 -0.01 -38.21 -2.53
C ASP A 194 0.19 -39.37 -3.54
N ARG A 195 -0.48 -40.54 -3.37
CA ARG A 195 -0.39 -41.67 -4.28
C ARG A 195 -1.02 -41.36 -5.63
N TYR A 196 -2.30 -41.02 -5.65
CA TYR A 196 -3.04 -40.71 -6.87
C TYR A 196 -3.09 -39.19 -7.04
N MET A 197 -2.10 -38.67 -7.77
CA MET A 197 -1.98 -37.24 -8.00
C MET A 197 -2.80 -36.82 -9.21
N GLU A 198 -3.81 -35.94 -9.01
CA GLU A 198 -4.51 -35.29 -10.09
C GLU A 198 -3.52 -34.40 -10.86
N ILE A 199 -3.39 -34.65 -12.17
CA ILE A 199 -2.47 -33.91 -13.05
C ILE A 199 -3.19 -33.01 -14.05
N TRP A 200 -4.39 -33.42 -14.53
CA TRP A 200 -5.11 -32.69 -15.56
C TRP A 200 -6.61 -32.74 -15.32
N ASN A 201 -7.27 -31.59 -15.40
CA ASN A 201 -8.72 -31.47 -15.36
C ASN A 201 -9.26 -30.99 -16.72
N ASN A 202 -10.16 -31.73 -17.34
CA ASN A 202 -10.86 -31.38 -18.56
C ASN A 202 -12.29 -30.95 -18.20
N VAL A 203 -12.58 -29.65 -18.21
CA VAL A 203 -13.89 -29.09 -17.90
C VAL A 203 -14.72 -28.93 -19.18
N PHE A 204 -15.91 -29.49 -19.16
CA PHE A 204 -16.88 -29.44 -20.27
C PHE A 204 -17.89 -28.33 -19.98
N SER A 205 -17.49 -27.06 -20.22
CA SER A 205 -18.32 -25.88 -19.95
C SER A 205 -19.53 -25.83 -20.86
N GLN A 206 -20.68 -26.22 -20.34
CA GLN A 206 -21.93 -26.29 -21.08
C GLN A 206 -23.07 -25.56 -20.37
N PHE A 207 -22.89 -25.13 -19.14
CA PHE A 207 -23.88 -24.39 -18.34
C PHE A 207 -23.36 -23.03 -17.94
N ASP A 208 -24.30 -22.12 -17.65
CA ASP A 208 -24.07 -20.82 -17.02
C ASP A 208 -24.79 -20.80 -15.67
N ASN A 209 -24.03 -20.57 -14.60
CA ASN A 209 -24.51 -20.47 -13.22
C ASN A 209 -24.80 -19.00 -12.89
N ASP A 210 -26.02 -18.69 -12.47
CA ASP A 210 -26.43 -17.33 -12.07
C ASP A 210 -25.89 -16.88 -10.71
N GLY A 211 -25.14 -17.74 -10.03
CA GLY A 211 -24.61 -17.49 -8.68
C GLY A 211 -25.61 -17.78 -7.55
N HIS A 212 -26.84 -18.22 -7.90
CA HIS A 212 -27.88 -18.61 -6.95
C HIS A 212 -28.21 -20.11 -7.01
N GLY A 213 -27.40 -20.88 -7.77
CA GLY A 213 -27.57 -22.32 -7.93
C GLY A 213 -28.50 -22.71 -9.09
N ASN A 214 -28.90 -21.77 -9.96
CA ASN A 214 -29.66 -22.09 -11.16
C ASN A 214 -28.71 -22.18 -12.36
N TYR A 215 -28.88 -23.24 -13.16
CA TYR A 215 -28.03 -23.51 -14.33
C TYR A 215 -28.89 -23.39 -15.59
N SER A 216 -28.40 -22.60 -16.56
CA SER A 216 -28.93 -22.54 -17.91
C SER A 216 -27.89 -23.05 -18.90
N GLU A 217 -28.34 -23.65 -20.01
CA GLU A 217 -27.40 -24.10 -21.05
C GLU A 217 -26.73 -22.89 -21.73
N LEU A 218 -25.41 -22.97 -21.91
CA LEU A 218 -24.67 -22.01 -22.71
C LEU A 218 -25.08 -22.12 -24.20
N LYS A 219 -25.07 -21.00 -24.89
CA LYS A 219 -25.35 -20.96 -26.35
C LYS A 219 -24.36 -21.79 -27.18
N GLN A 220 -23.15 -21.96 -26.65
CA GLN A 220 -22.10 -22.79 -27.24
C GLN A 220 -21.47 -23.65 -26.16
N LYS A 221 -21.11 -24.88 -26.50
CA LYS A 221 -20.34 -25.76 -25.63
C LYS A 221 -18.88 -25.44 -25.77
N ASN A 222 -18.18 -25.32 -24.64
CA ASN A 222 -16.77 -24.91 -24.60
C ASN A 222 -15.94 -25.95 -23.86
N ILE A 223 -14.64 -25.95 -24.15
CA ILE A 223 -13.64 -26.73 -23.41
C ILE A 223 -12.76 -25.73 -22.62
N ASP A 224 -12.62 -26.01 -21.36
CA ASP A 224 -11.65 -25.41 -20.44
C ASP A 224 -10.81 -26.55 -19.86
N THR A 225 -9.50 -26.48 -19.97
CA THR A 225 -8.64 -27.49 -19.33
C THR A 225 -7.58 -26.83 -18.47
N GLY A 226 -7.21 -27.52 -17.39
CA GLY A 226 -6.16 -27.06 -16.49
C GLY A 226 -5.25 -28.20 -16.07
N MET A 227 -3.97 -28.12 -16.42
CA MET A 227 -2.93 -29.02 -15.97
C MET A 227 -1.85 -28.25 -15.23
N GLY A 228 -1.57 -28.62 -13.98
CA GLY A 228 -0.48 -28.02 -13.20
C GLY A 228 0.88 -28.42 -13.76
N LEU A 229 1.63 -27.44 -14.27
CA LEU A 229 2.96 -27.70 -14.84
C LEU A 229 3.91 -28.31 -13.80
N GLU A 230 3.91 -27.81 -12.58
CA GLU A 230 4.74 -28.30 -11.48
C GLU A 230 4.36 -29.74 -11.09
N ARG A 231 3.06 -30.09 -11.08
CA ARG A 231 2.60 -31.47 -10.82
C ARG A 231 3.03 -32.43 -11.92
N LEU A 232 2.88 -32.02 -13.18
CA LEU A 232 3.37 -32.81 -14.31
C LEU A 232 4.89 -33.01 -14.23
N ALA A 233 5.65 -31.95 -13.93
CA ALA A 233 7.10 -32.03 -13.78
C ALA A 233 7.51 -32.97 -12.64
N CYS A 234 6.79 -32.92 -11.51
CA CYS A 234 7.04 -33.82 -10.36
C CYS A 234 6.95 -35.30 -10.76
N ILE A 235 5.95 -35.66 -11.56
CA ILE A 235 5.76 -37.02 -12.08
C ILE A 235 6.84 -37.38 -13.09
N VAL A 236 7.11 -36.52 -14.05
CA VAL A 236 8.05 -36.77 -15.15
C VAL A 236 9.51 -36.87 -14.66
N GLN A 237 9.85 -36.08 -13.65
CA GLN A 237 11.17 -36.11 -13.02
C GLN A 237 11.29 -37.17 -11.92
N ASP A 238 10.19 -37.89 -11.60
CA ASP A 238 10.10 -38.92 -10.56
C ASP A 238 10.65 -38.45 -9.19
N VAL A 239 10.17 -37.27 -8.75
CA VAL A 239 10.59 -36.66 -7.50
C VAL A 239 9.47 -36.65 -6.45
N ASP A 240 9.82 -36.56 -5.17
CA ASP A 240 8.88 -36.75 -4.08
C ASP A 240 7.95 -35.55 -3.88
N SER A 241 8.43 -34.34 -4.16
CA SER A 241 7.71 -33.09 -3.96
C SER A 241 7.89 -32.13 -5.13
N MET A 242 6.95 -31.20 -5.31
CA MET A 242 7.11 -30.11 -6.27
C MET A 242 8.36 -29.26 -5.99
N PHE A 243 8.83 -29.21 -4.75
CA PHE A 243 10.06 -28.50 -4.37
C PHE A 243 11.34 -29.20 -4.81
N ASP A 244 11.23 -30.42 -5.36
CA ASP A 244 12.35 -31.21 -5.90
C ASP A 244 12.43 -31.16 -7.42
N ILE A 245 11.48 -30.52 -8.13
CA ILE A 245 11.59 -30.31 -9.58
C ILE A 245 12.72 -29.33 -9.91
N ASP A 246 13.28 -29.48 -11.08
CA ASP A 246 14.52 -28.81 -11.52
C ASP A 246 14.59 -27.31 -11.14
N THR A 247 13.55 -26.50 -11.47
CA THR A 247 13.53 -25.07 -11.22
C THR A 247 13.39 -24.72 -9.73
N LEU A 248 12.52 -25.41 -8.99
CA LEU A 248 12.32 -25.16 -7.56
C LEU A 248 13.45 -25.75 -6.71
N LYS A 249 13.98 -26.90 -7.13
CA LYS A 249 15.17 -27.50 -6.49
C LYS A 249 16.36 -26.56 -6.53
N ALA A 250 16.67 -25.96 -7.69
CA ALA A 250 17.78 -25.02 -7.81
C ALA A 250 17.65 -23.85 -6.82
N LEU A 251 16.43 -23.31 -6.67
CA LEU A 251 16.13 -22.23 -5.74
C LEU A 251 16.23 -22.70 -4.28
N ARG A 252 15.65 -23.85 -3.93
CA ARG A 252 15.72 -24.44 -2.60
C ARG A 252 17.16 -24.74 -2.20
N ASP A 253 17.95 -25.33 -3.10
CA ASP A 253 19.34 -25.66 -2.83
C ASP A 253 20.18 -24.39 -2.58
N GLN A 254 19.87 -23.27 -3.25
CA GLN A 254 20.47 -21.97 -2.94
C GLN A 254 20.06 -21.46 -1.54
N VAL A 255 18.80 -21.66 -1.12
CA VAL A 255 18.40 -21.33 0.26
C VAL A 255 19.18 -22.17 1.26
N CYS A 256 19.39 -23.48 0.99
CA CYS A 256 20.21 -24.36 1.82
C CYS A 256 21.66 -23.85 1.94
N GLU A 257 22.24 -23.41 0.83
CA GLU A 257 23.62 -22.86 0.82
C GLU A 257 23.72 -21.59 1.65
N ILE A 258 22.77 -20.65 1.47
CA ILE A 258 22.73 -19.39 2.23
C ILE A 258 22.55 -19.65 3.74
N ALA A 259 21.68 -20.61 4.09
CA ALA A 259 21.38 -20.94 5.48
C ALA A 259 22.41 -21.88 6.12
N GLY A 260 23.29 -22.51 5.34
CA GLY A 260 24.27 -23.50 5.84
C GLY A 260 23.61 -24.76 6.38
N VAL A 261 22.48 -25.20 5.82
CA VAL A 261 21.71 -26.39 6.24
C VAL A 261 21.50 -27.34 5.06
N SER A 262 21.19 -28.60 5.37
CA SER A 262 20.88 -29.63 4.38
C SER A 262 19.38 -29.93 4.37
N TYR A 263 18.81 -30.05 3.18
CA TYR A 263 17.40 -30.43 3.02
C TYR A 263 17.24 -31.93 3.33
N GLY A 264 16.25 -32.29 4.12
CA GLY A 264 15.94 -33.64 4.56
C GLY A 264 16.49 -34.00 5.94
N ASP A 265 17.28 -33.14 6.58
CA ASP A 265 17.85 -33.39 7.91
C ASP A 265 16.83 -33.14 9.05
N ASN A 266 15.95 -32.16 8.87
CA ASN A 266 15.00 -31.74 9.89
C ASN A 266 13.74 -31.18 9.25
N GLU A 267 12.56 -31.68 9.61
CA GLU A 267 11.28 -31.31 9.00
C GLU A 267 10.94 -29.83 9.20
N SER A 268 11.21 -29.22 10.35
CA SER A 268 10.93 -27.80 10.58
C SER A 268 11.83 -26.90 9.75
N THR A 269 13.09 -27.30 9.55
CA THR A 269 14.02 -26.65 8.63
C THR A 269 13.54 -26.79 7.19
N ASP A 270 13.11 -27.99 6.78
CA ASP A 270 12.59 -28.26 5.45
C ASP A 270 11.33 -27.44 5.13
N VAL A 271 10.42 -27.29 6.10
CA VAL A 271 9.25 -26.39 5.97
C VAL A 271 9.72 -24.97 5.67
N SER A 272 10.70 -24.46 6.42
CA SER A 272 11.22 -23.10 6.21
C SER A 272 11.86 -22.93 4.83
N LEU A 273 12.63 -23.92 4.38
CA LEU A 273 13.25 -23.94 3.05
C LEU A 273 12.20 -23.92 1.93
N ARG A 274 11.14 -24.71 2.05
CA ARG A 274 10.04 -24.77 1.08
C ARG A 274 9.24 -23.48 1.06
N VAL A 275 8.92 -22.90 2.22
CA VAL A 275 8.18 -21.62 2.32
C VAL A 275 8.96 -20.49 1.65
N ILE A 276 10.26 -20.36 1.92
CA ILE A 276 11.09 -19.33 1.30
C ILE A 276 11.09 -19.51 -0.22
N THR A 277 11.29 -20.76 -0.68
CA THR A 277 11.32 -21.11 -2.11
C THR A 277 10.04 -20.73 -2.83
N ASP A 278 8.88 -21.09 -2.29
CA ASP A 278 7.58 -20.76 -2.86
C ASP A 278 7.31 -19.25 -2.87
N HIS A 279 7.54 -18.62 -1.73
CA HIS A 279 7.15 -17.23 -1.55
C HIS A 279 8.02 -16.26 -2.35
N VAL A 280 9.33 -16.49 -2.47
CA VAL A 280 10.18 -15.63 -3.29
C VAL A 280 9.83 -15.75 -4.79
N ARG A 281 9.46 -16.95 -5.25
CA ARG A 281 8.95 -17.16 -6.61
C ARG A 281 7.65 -16.37 -6.82
N SER A 282 6.69 -16.52 -5.93
CA SER A 282 5.40 -15.83 -5.96
C SER A 282 5.55 -14.31 -5.98
N VAL A 283 6.34 -13.76 -5.07
CA VAL A 283 6.62 -12.32 -4.94
C VAL A 283 7.27 -11.77 -6.21
N SER A 284 8.25 -12.48 -6.78
CA SER A 284 8.93 -12.05 -8.00
C SER A 284 7.97 -11.91 -9.18
N PHE A 285 7.07 -12.89 -9.38
CA PHE A 285 6.04 -12.83 -10.41
C PHE A 285 4.98 -11.76 -10.14
N MET A 286 4.56 -11.58 -8.89
CA MET A 286 3.59 -10.54 -8.53
C MET A 286 4.13 -9.14 -8.82
N ILE A 287 5.38 -8.86 -8.45
CA ILE A 287 6.03 -7.56 -8.71
C ILE A 287 6.21 -7.34 -10.21
N SER A 288 6.61 -8.36 -10.98
CA SER A 288 6.75 -8.25 -12.44
C SER A 288 5.43 -7.85 -13.14
N ASN A 289 4.29 -8.21 -12.52
CA ASN A 289 2.94 -7.86 -12.98
C ASN A 289 2.41 -6.54 -12.40
N GLY A 290 3.28 -5.72 -11.77
CA GLY A 290 2.96 -4.38 -11.29
C GLY A 290 2.30 -4.33 -9.91
N ILE A 291 2.27 -5.44 -9.18
CA ILE A 291 1.72 -5.47 -7.82
C ILE A 291 2.78 -4.94 -6.86
N MET A 292 2.41 -3.94 -6.06
CA MET A 292 3.28 -3.33 -5.06
C MET A 292 2.86 -3.70 -3.64
N PRO A 293 3.80 -3.82 -2.68
CA PRO A 293 3.46 -4.08 -1.28
C PRO A 293 2.51 -3.00 -0.74
N SER A 294 1.40 -3.40 -0.13
CA SER A 294 0.44 -2.48 0.49
C SER A 294 -0.25 -3.11 1.71
N ASN A 295 -1.10 -2.34 2.40
CA ASN A 295 -1.83 -2.84 3.57
C ASN A 295 -3.18 -3.48 3.22
N GLU A 296 -3.61 -3.39 1.96
CA GLU A 296 -4.91 -3.91 1.51
C GLU A 296 -4.79 -4.58 0.14
N GLY A 297 -5.76 -5.42 -0.19
CA GLY A 297 -5.91 -6.02 -1.51
C GLY A 297 -4.72 -6.86 -1.96
N ARG A 298 -4.38 -6.78 -3.24
CA ARG A 298 -3.29 -7.58 -3.86
C ARG A 298 -1.93 -7.31 -3.26
N GLY A 299 -1.65 -6.06 -2.92
CA GLY A 299 -0.39 -5.66 -2.30
C GLY A 299 -0.22 -6.20 -0.88
N TYR A 300 -1.32 -6.42 -0.15
CA TYR A 300 -1.28 -7.11 1.14
C TYR A 300 -0.86 -8.56 0.98
N VAL A 301 -1.39 -9.27 -0.02
CA VAL A 301 -0.98 -10.66 -0.32
C VAL A 301 0.52 -10.73 -0.60
N LEU A 302 1.02 -9.85 -1.47
CA LEU A 302 2.45 -9.78 -1.77
C LEU A 302 3.28 -9.51 -0.51
N ARG A 303 2.88 -8.53 0.29
CA ARG A 303 3.57 -8.19 1.55
C ARG A 303 3.55 -9.33 2.54
N ARG A 304 2.43 -10.04 2.67
CA ARG A 304 2.30 -11.22 3.53
C ARG A 304 3.29 -12.31 3.15
N LEU A 305 3.36 -12.67 1.86
CA LEU A 305 4.27 -13.70 1.35
C LEU A 305 5.74 -13.30 1.59
N LEU A 306 6.12 -12.06 1.26
CA LEU A 306 7.48 -11.57 1.45
C LEU A 306 7.90 -11.60 2.92
N ARG A 307 7.06 -11.07 3.80
CA ARG A 307 7.34 -11.04 5.25
C ARG A 307 7.39 -12.43 5.86
N ARG A 308 6.57 -13.35 5.38
CA ARG A 308 6.62 -14.75 5.80
C ARG A 308 7.94 -15.42 5.38
N ALA A 309 8.41 -15.13 4.16
CA ALA A 309 9.74 -15.60 3.71
C ALA A 309 10.88 -15.01 4.57
N CYS A 310 10.82 -13.71 4.91
CA CYS A 310 11.80 -13.10 5.83
C CYS A 310 11.81 -13.78 7.21
N ARG A 311 10.63 -14.07 7.80
CA ARG A 311 10.55 -14.78 9.09
C ARG A 311 11.19 -16.15 9.02
N HIS A 312 10.88 -16.93 7.98
CA HIS A 312 11.47 -18.25 7.82
C HIS A 312 12.99 -18.19 7.59
N GLY A 313 13.50 -17.13 6.95
CA GLY A 313 14.93 -16.86 6.89
C GLY A 313 15.54 -16.63 8.28
N ARG A 314 14.87 -15.89 9.16
CA ARG A 314 15.31 -15.72 10.56
C ARG A 314 15.29 -17.02 11.35
N LEU A 315 14.28 -17.88 11.17
CA LEU A 315 14.24 -19.20 11.80
C LEU A 315 15.42 -20.07 11.38
N LEU A 316 15.96 -19.85 10.17
CA LEU A 316 17.16 -20.49 9.67
C LEU A 316 18.45 -19.72 10.00
N ASN A 317 18.39 -18.64 10.80
CA ASN A 317 19.49 -17.75 11.13
C ASN A 317 20.17 -17.10 9.90
N VAL A 318 19.44 -16.88 8.81
CA VAL A 318 19.94 -16.21 7.62
C VAL A 318 19.95 -14.69 7.86
N ALA A 319 21.04 -14.04 7.43
CA ALA A 319 21.17 -12.59 7.49
C ALA A 319 20.19 -11.90 6.52
N PRO A 320 19.62 -10.71 6.85
CA PRO A 320 18.77 -9.95 5.96
C PRO A 320 19.42 -9.63 4.61
N GLY A 321 18.59 -9.44 3.58
CA GLY A 321 19.03 -9.13 2.21
C GLY A 321 19.13 -10.32 1.29
N PHE A 322 18.87 -11.53 1.77
CA PHE A 322 19.01 -12.77 1.02
C PHE A 322 17.92 -13.01 -0.05
N LEU A 323 16.75 -12.41 0.11
CA LEU A 323 15.63 -12.61 -0.83
C LEU A 323 15.92 -12.04 -2.22
N THR A 324 16.74 -11.02 -2.33
CA THR A 324 17.15 -10.47 -3.63
C THR A 324 17.99 -11.43 -4.44
N ASP A 325 18.91 -12.18 -3.80
CA ASP A 325 19.74 -13.18 -4.48
C ASP A 325 18.88 -14.35 -4.96
N LEU A 326 17.90 -14.76 -4.16
CA LEU A 326 16.94 -15.78 -4.54
C LEU A 326 16.04 -15.33 -5.69
N ALA A 327 15.58 -14.07 -5.70
CA ALA A 327 14.81 -13.51 -6.79
C ALA A 327 15.58 -13.51 -8.11
N ALA A 328 16.90 -13.28 -8.08
CA ALA A 328 17.73 -13.40 -9.29
C ALA A 328 17.71 -14.81 -9.87
N THR A 329 17.72 -15.84 -9.04
CA THR A 329 17.61 -17.26 -9.46
C THR A 329 16.22 -17.58 -10.02
N VAL A 330 15.15 -17.04 -9.43
CA VAL A 330 13.78 -17.16 -9.98
C VAL A 330 13.70 -16.57 -11.38
N ILE A 331 14.27 -15.38 -11.57
CA ILE A 331 14.29 -14.68 -12.87
C ILE A 331 15.05 -15.50 -13.90
N GLU A 332 16.25 -15.95 -13.57
CA GLU A 332 17.08 -16.77 -14.46
C GLU A 332 16.40 -18.06 -14.89
N GLY A 333 15.78 -18.77 -13.94
CA GLY A 333 15.07 -20.04 -14.20
C GLY A 333 13.76 -19.90 -14.99
N SER A 334 13.18 -18.68 -15.04
CA SER A 334 11.83 -18.44 -15.60
C SER A 334 11.82 -17.54 -16.83
N LYS A 335 12.90 -16.84 -17.16
CA LYS A 335 12.96 -15.82 -18.23
C LYS A 335 12.62 -16.35 -19.62
N ASP A 336 12.84 -17.64 -19.90
CA ASP A 336 12.52 -18.25 -21.19
C ASP A 336 11.00 -18.32 -21.43
N GLY A 337 10.23 -18.54 -20.38
CA GLY A 337 8.76 -18.53 -20.46
C GLY A 337 8.16 -17.13 -20.23
N TYR A 338 8.87 -16.29 -19.48
CA TYR A 338 8.40 -14.98 -18.98
C TYR A 338 9.50 -13.93 -19.09
N PRO A 339 9.80 -13.44 -20.30
CA PRO A 339 10.89 -12.48 -20.53
C PRO A 339 10.72 -11.16 -19.76
N GLU A 340 9.48 -10.80 -19.42
CA GLU A 340 9.18 -9.63 -18.60
C GLU A 340 9.86 -9.64 -17.21
N LEU A 341 10.25 -10.81 -16.71
CA LEU A 341 11.00 -10.91 -15.46
C LEU A 341 12.42 -10.33 -15.61
N GLU A 342 13.11 -10.66 -16.72
CA GLU A 342 14.44 -10.11 -16.99
C GLU A 342 14.36 -8.61 -17.32
N GLU A 343 13.34 -8.18 -18.09
CA GLU A 343 13.13 -6.77 -18.42
C GLU A 343 12.92 -5.90 -17.16
N LYS A 344 12.30 -6.45 -16.12
CA LYS A 344 11.99 -5.76 -14.86
C LYS A 344 12.86 -6.19 -13.68
N LYS A 345 13.98 -6.86 -13.92
CA LYS A 345 14.84 -7.46 -12.91
C LYS A 345 15.24 -6.47 -11.80
N ASP A 346 15.81 -5.33 -12.18
CA ASP A 346 16.26 -4.32 -11.21
C ASP A 346 15.09 -3.78 -10.37
N PHE A 347 13.93 -3.61 -10.99
CA PHE A 347 12.72 -3.18 -10.30
C PHE A 347 12.26 -4.22 -9.28
N ILE A 348 12.17 -5.50 -9.66
CA ILE A 348 11.78 -6.60 -8.78
C ILE A 348 12.70 -6.67 -7.57
N MET A 349 14.01 -6.66 -7.82
CA MET A 349 15.02 -6.73 -6.76
C MET A 349 14.97 -5.53 -5.81
N ASN A 350 14.74 -4.32 -6.33
CA ASN A 350 14.64 -3.12 -5.51
C ASN A 350 13.39 -3.12 -4.61
N VAL A 351 12.24 -3.56 -5.13
CA VAL A 351 11.00 -3.68 -4.33
C VAL A 351 11.19 -4.70 -3.20
N ILE A 352 11.73 -5.88 -3.52
CA ILE A 352 12.00 -6.93 -2.51
C ILE A 352 12.93 -6.38 -1.43
N ARG A 353 14.08 -5.81 -1.82
CA ARG A 353 15.06 -5.25 -0.88
C ARG A 353 14.46 -4.22 0.05
N LYS A 354 13.69 -3.27 -0.49
CA LYS A 354 13.07 -2.20 0.32
C LYS A 354 12.04 -2.73 1.32
N GLU A 355 11.18 -3.67 0.92
CA GLU A 355 10.21 -4.25 1.85
C GLU A 355 10.90 -5.14 2.90
N GLU A 356 11.97 -5.87 2.52
CA GLU A 356 12.79 -6.66 3.45
C GLU A 356 13.47 -5.76 4.48
N GLU A 357 14.17 -4.70 4.06
CA GLU A 357 14.81 -3.71 4.94
C GLU A 357 13.79 -3.04 5.90
N GLN A 358 12.59 -2.75 5.41
CA GLN A 358 11.55 -2.15 6.22
C GLN A 358 10.98 -3.13 7.23
N PHE A 359 10.80 -4.39 6.83
CA PHE A 359 10.26 -5.42 7.70
C PHE A 359 11.23 -5.82 8.80
N GLU A 360 12.54 -5.87 8.52
CA GLU A 360 13.58 -6.12 9.54
C GLU A 360 13.49 -5.16 10.72
N LYS A 361 13.24 -3.88 10.45
CA LYS A 361 13.03 -2.88 11.52
C LYS A 361 11.75 -3.12 12.31
N THR A 362 10.73 -3.65 11.65
CA THR A 362 9.39 -3.88 12.24
C THR A 362 9.34 -5.17 13.04
N ILE A 363 9.99 -6.24 12.53
CA ILE A 363 9.89 -7.58 13.14
C ILE A 363 10.50 -7.61 14.53
N ASP A 364 11.65 -6.95 14.74
CA ASP A 364 12.30 -6.90 16.05
C ASP A 364 11.42 -6.23 17.10
N GLN A 365 10.84 -5.08 16.75
CA GLN A 365 9.91 -4.38 17.64
C GLN A 365 8.63 -5.18 17.89
N GLY A 366 8.06 -5.76 16.83
CA GLY A 366 6.85 -6.56 16.92
C GLY A 366 7.02 -7.80 17.80
N LEU A 367 8.14 -8.51 17.69
CA LEU A 367 8.44 -9.68 18.52
C LEU A 367 8.65 -9.31 20.00
N VAL A 368 9.31 -8.20 20.29
CA VAL A 368 9.47 -7.71 21.67
C VAL A 368 8.10 -7.43 22.30
N ILE A 369 7.25 -6.69 21.57
CA ILE A 369 5.90 -6.34 22.06
C ILE A 369 5.02 -7.58 22.19
N LEU A 370 5.08 -8.50 21.23
CA LEU A 370 4.34 -9.76 21.31
C LEU A 370 4.77 -10.59 22.52
N ASN A 371 6.07 -10.62 22.83
CA ASN A 371 6.57 -11.30 24.04
C ASN A 371 6.09 -10.62 25.33
N GLU A 372 6.10 -9.30 25.41
CA GLU A 372 5.51 -8.57 26.54
C GLU A 372 4.01 -8.88 26.72
N MET A 373 3.26 -8.97 25.61
CA MET A 373 1.86 -9.35 25.63
C MET A 373 1.69 -10.79 26.13
N LYS A 374 2.53 -11.74 25.69
CA LYS A 374 2.50 -13.14 26.16
C LYS A 374 2.82 -13.24 27.64
N GLU A 375 3.80 -12.51 28.16
CA GLU A 375 4.12 -12.47 29.59
C GLU A 375 2.94 -11.97 30.41
N LYS A 376 2.28 -10.90 29.96
CA LYS A 376 1.07 -10.39 30.59
C LYS A 376 -0.08 -11.40 30.57
N MET A 377 -0.29 -12.08 29.43
CA MET A 377 -1.29 -13.14 29.30
C MET A 377 -1.02 -14.31 30.26
N ALA A 378 0.25 -14.68 30.44
CA ALA A 378 0.66 -15.73 31.37
C ALA A 378 0.38 -15.32 32.82
N GLU A 379 0.59 -14.06 33.20
CA GLU A 379 0.24 -13.51 34.51
C GLU A 379 -1.28 -13.50 34.75
N GLU A 380 -2.06 -13.18 33.71
CA GLU A 380 -3.51 -13.13 33.74
C GLU A 380 -4.16 -14.54 33.60
N GLY A 381 -3.39 -15.57 33.25
CA GLY A 381 -3.84 -16.94 33.04
C GLY A 381 -4.71 -17.13 31.80
N THR A 382 -4.59 -16.24 30.79
CA THR A 382 -5.30 -16.30 29.52
C THR A 382 -4.49 -17.04 28.47
N LYS A 383 -5.18 -17.74 27.55
CA LYS A 383 -4.56 -18.41 26.38
C LYS A 383 -5.03 -17.84 25.05
N THR A 384 -5.63 -16.67 25.06
CA THR A 384 -6.15 -16.02 23.86
C THR A 384 -5.69 -14.58 23.86
N LEU A 385 -4.96 -14.16 22.82
CA LEU A 385 -4.57 -12.77 22.62
C LEU A 385 -5.82 -11.94 22.25
N SER A 386 -6.01 -10.81 22.94
CA SER A 386 -7.17 -9.95 22.67
C SER A 386 -7.14 -9.37 21.24
N GLY A 387 -8.33 -9.18 20.64
CA GLY A 387 -8.43 -8.57 19.31
C GLY A 387 -7.88 -7.15 19.26
N GLU A 388 -7.98 -6.38 20.36
CA GLU A 388 -7.40 -5.02 20.46
C GLU A 388 -5.87 -5.04 20.47
N ASP A 389 -5.25 -5.95 21.20
CA ASP A 389 -3.78 -6.10 21.25
C ASP A 389 -3.25 -6.60 19.90
N ALA A 390 -3.94 -7.57 19.27
CA ALA A 390 -3.61 -8.02 17.92
C ALA A 390 -3.75 -6.90 16.88
N PHE A 391 -4.79 -6.07 16.99
CA PHE A 391 -4.99 -4.90 16.14
C PHE A 391 -3.91 -3.84 16.36
N LYS A 392 -3.50 -3.61 17.59
CA LYS A 392 -2.41 -2.68 17.93
C LYS A 392 -1.07 -3.13 17.32
N LEU A 393 -0.76 -4.43 17.35
CA LEU A 393 0.41 -4.99 16.67
C LEU A 393 0.34 -4.73 15.16
N TYR A 394 -0.82 -4.93 14.55
CA TYR A 394 -1.03 -4.74 13.13
C TYR A 394 -0.97 -3.26 12.70
N ASP A 395 -1.78 -2.41 13.33
CA ASP A 395 -1.99 -1.01 12.89
C ASP A 395 -0.84 -0.08 13.29
N THR A 396 -0.38 -0.19 14.54
CA THR A 396 0.63 0.71 15.11
C THR A 396 2.05 0.28 14.77
N TYR A 397 2.30 -1.02 14.83
CA TYR A 397 3.66 -1.57 14.66
C TYR A 397 3.87 -2.24 13.31
N GLY A 398 2.83 -2.35 12.47
CA GLY A 398 2.93 -2.95 11.13
C GLY A 398 3.23 -4.47 11.15
N PHE A 399 2.97 -5.15 12.27
CA PHE A 399 3.20 -6.57 12.43
C PHE A 399 1.98 -7.35 11.93
N PRO A 400 2.08 -8.15 10.85
CA PRO A 400 0.91 -8.78 10.23
C PRO A 400 0.18 -9.73 11.17
N ILE A 401 -1.16 -9.68 11.15
CA ILE A 401 -2.00 -10.55 11.99
C ILE A 401 -1.75 -12.04 11.73
N ASP A 402 -1.57 -12.41 10.45
CA ASP A 402 -1.29 -13.80 10.08
C ASP A 402 0.03 -14.30 10.67
N LEU A 403 1.04 -13.43 10.72
CA LEU A 403 2.32 -13.73 11.34
C LEU A 403 2.19 -13.85 12.87
N THR A 404 1.40 -12.98 13.48
CA THR A 404 1.05 -13.06 14.91
C THR A 404 0.37 -14.39 15.20
N LYS A 405 -0.58 -14.79 14.36
CA LYS A 405 -1.32 -16.06 14.48
C LYS A 405 -0.38 -17.27 14.38
N GLU A 406 0.45 -17.32 13.34
CA GLU A 406 1.40 -18.41 13.13
C GLU A 406 2.38 -18.59 14.32
N ILE A 407 2.86 -17.47 14.90
CA ILE A 407 3.77 -17.52 16.06
C ILE A 407 3.04 -18.02 17.32
N LEU A 408 1.82 -17.57 17.53
CA LEU A 408 1.04 -17.95 18.71
C LEU A 408 0.53 -19.39 18.64
N GLU A 409 0.13 -19.87 17.46
CA GLU A 409 -0.29 -21.26 17.22
C GLU A 409 0.84 -22.26 17.51
N GLU A 410 2.09 -21.92 17.19
CA GLU A 410 3.27 -22.73 17.52
C GLU A 410 3.41 -22.95 19.05
N GLU A 411 2.89 -22.03 19.86
CA GLU A 411 2.92 -22.06 21.32
C GLU A 411 1.56 -22.49 21.94
N GLY A 412 0.57 -22.83 21.12
CA GLY A 412 -0.76 -23.23 21.57
C GLY A 412 -1.59 -22.08 22.16
N ILE A 413 -1.40 -20.87 21.65
CA ILE A 413 -2.10 -19.64 22.03
C ILE A 413 -3.02 -19.22 20.87
N ASP A 414 -4.28 -18.91 21.18
CA ASP A 414 -5.28 -18.46 20.21
C ASP A 414 -5.32 -16.92 20.07
N ILE A 415 -5.99 -16.42 19.02
CA ILE A 415 -6.29 -14.99 18.83
C ILE A 415 -7.79 -14.77 18.78
N ASP A 416 -8.27 -13.67 19.38
CA ASP A 416 -9.63 -13.17 19.21
C ASP A 416 -9.77 -12.48 17.84
N GLU A 417 -10.04 -13.28 16.79
CA GLU A 417 -10.19 -12.79 15.43
C GLU A 417 -11.44 -11.89 15.26
N GLU A 418 -12.49 -12.11 16.01
CA GLU A 418 -13.71 -11.30 15.94
C GLU A 418 -13.45 -9.90 16.51
N GLY A 419 -12.80 -9.81 17.66
CA GLY A 419 -12.35 -8.56 18.25
C GLY A 419 -11.39 -7.79 17.33
N PHE A 420 -10.46 -8.49 16.66
CA PHE A 420 -9.58 -7.88 15.67
C PHE A 420 -10.37 -7.29 14.48
N LYS A 421 -11.31 -8.03 13.91
CA LYS A 421 -12.17 -7.56 12.81
C LYS A 421 -13.01 -6.36 13.22
N ALA A 422 -13.54 -6.36 14.44
CA ALA A 422 -14.29 -5.23 14.99
C ALA A 422 -13.41 -3.96 15.11
N ALA A 423 -12.19 -4.08 15.63
CA ALA A 423 -11.23 -2.97 15.72
C ALA A 423 -10.85 -2.41 14.34
N MET A 424 -10.61 -3.30 13.36
CA MET A 424 -10.38 -2.91 11.96
C MET A 424 -11.54 -2.12 11.35
N GLU A 425 -12.78 -2.55 11.61
CA GLU A 425 -13.96 -1.87 11.07
C GLU A 425 -14.14 -0.48 11.70
N VAL A 426 -13.87 -0.32 13.00
CA VAL A 426 -13.86 0.99 13.66
C VAL A 426 -12.85 1.94 13.01
N GLN A 427 -11.64 1.45 12.71
CA GLN A 427 -10.62 2.25 12.02
C GLN A 427 -11.07 2.63 10.61
N ARG A 428 -11.62 1.67 9.83
CA ARG A 428 -12.15 1.92 8.49
C ARG A 428 -13.24 2.98 8.48
N GLN A 429 -14.16 2.91 9.44
CA GLN A 429 -15.22 3.91 9.59
C GLN A 429 -14.67 5.29 9.96
N THR A 430 -13.64 5.35 10.81
CA THR A 430 -12.96 6.59 11.19
C THR A 430 -12.24 7.19 9.97
N ALA A 431 -11.54 6.38 9.20
CA ALA A 431 -10.90 6.79 7.95
C ALA A 431 -11.92 7.25 6.88
N ARG A 432 -13.06 6.53 6.75
CA ARG A 432 -14.17 6.94 5.88
C ARG A 432 -14.81 8.27 6.31
N LYS A 433 -15.00 8.49 7.62
CA LYS A 433 -15.51 9.78 8.15
C LYS A 433 -14.55 10.93 7.90
N ALA A 434 -13.25 10.70 8.03
CA ALA A 434 -12.22 11.67 7.67
C ALA A 434 -12.18 11.98 6.16
N ARG A 435 -12.49 10.99 5.30
CA ARG A 435 -12.61 11.16 3.84
C ARG A 435 -13.92 11.81 3.38
N LYS A 436 -14.98 11.80 4.18
CA LYS A 436 -16.27 12.43 3.83
C LYS A 436 -16.22 13.96 3.68
N ALA A 437 -15.10 14.59 4.01
CA ALA A 437 -14.88 16.00 3.70
C ALA A 437 -14.46 16.27 2.23
N THR A 438 -14.26 15.21 1.41
CA THR A 438 -14.00 15.32 -0.03
C THR A 438 -14.88 14.32 -0.77
N ASN A 439 -16.15 14.67 -1.01
CA ASN A 439 -17.07 13.86 -1.82
C ASN A 439 -16.64 13.88 -3.28
N TYR A 440 -15.95 12.83 -3.70
CA TYR A 440 -15.85 12.43 -5.09
C TYR A 440 -16.71 11.16 -5.25
N MET A 441 -17.75 11.24 -6.09
CA MET A 441 -18.81 10.25 -6.36
C MET A 441 -19.79 10.00 -5.21
N GLY A 442 -20.70 10.97 -5.01
CA GLY A 442 -21.94 10.75 -4.26
C GLY A 442 -22.88 9.86 -5.04
N ALA A 443 -23.15 8.69 -4.53
CA ALA A 443 -24.36 7.99 -4.84
C ALA A 443 -25.49 8.63 -4.01
N ASP A 444 -26.12 9.65 -4.57
CA ASP A 444 -27.52 9.91 -4.29
C ASP A 444 -28.24 9.68 -5.61
N ALA A 445 -28.96 8.56 -5.69
CA ALA A 445 -29.94 8.23 -6.69
C ALA A 445 -30.97 9.37 -6.66
N THR A 446 -30.88 10.28 -7.61
CA THR A 446 -31.57 11.52 -7.51
C THR A 446 -32.32 11.78 -8.81
N VAL A 447 -32.97 12.87 -8.84
CA VAL A 447 -33.75 13.43 -9.95
C VAL A 447 -33.17 13.13 -11.33
N TYR A 448 -31.84 12.98 -11.46
CA TYR A 448 -31.15 12.70 -12.72
C TYR A 448 -31.42 11.31 -13.32
N GLU A 449 -31.79 10.31 -12.51
CA GLU A 449 -32.17 8.96 -12.99
C GLU A 449 -33.57 8.96 -13.62
N SER A 450 -34.41 9.91 -13.24
CA SER A 450 -35.75 10.07 -13.79
C SER A 450 -35.79 10.87 -15.11
N ILE A 451 -34.66 11.44 -15.55
CA ILE A 451 -34.55 12.13 -16.84
C ILE A 451 -34.59 11.07 -17.97
N ASP A 452 -35.42 11.36 -19.00
CA ASP A 452 -35.59 10.50 -20.17
C ASP A 452 -34.23 10.00 -20.70
N PRO A 453 -34.04 8.67 -20.88
CA PRO A 453 -32.82 8.11 -21.41
C PRO A 453 -32.41 8.60 -22.81
N SER A 454 -33.35 9.11 -23.60
CA SER A 454 -33.08 9.70 -24.92
C SER A 454 -32.37 11.06 -24.87
N VAL A 455 -32.40 11.75 -23.72
CA VAL A 455 -31.70 13.01 -23.54
C VAL A 455 -30.21 12.76 -23.44
N THR A 456 -29.44 13.33 -24.36
CA THR A 456 -27.97 13.24 -24.40
C THR A 456 -27.39 14.64 -24.61
N SER A 457 -26.15 14.85 -24.26
CA SER A 457 -25.46 16.13 -24.50
C SER A 457 -24.17 15.85 -25.27
N LYS A 458 -23.94 16.61 -26.34
CA LYS A 458 -22.69 16.52 -27.10
C LYS A 458 -21.71 17.58 -26.63
N PHE A 459 -20.47 17.17 -26.32
CA PHE A 459 -19.41 18.07 -25.95
C PHE A 459 -18.73 18.66 -27.20
N VAL A 460 -18.72 20.00 -27.32
CA VAL A 460 -18.11 20.75 -28.43
C VAL A 460 -16.97 21.68 -27.95
N GLY A 461 -16.61 21.60 -26.66
CA GLY A 461 -15.69 22.54 -26.00
C GLY A 461 -14.20 22.32 -26.30
N TYR A 462 -13.83 21.41 -27.18
CA TYR A 462 -12.46 21.38 -27.72
C TYR A 462 -12.20 22.49 -28.75
N GLU A 463 -13.26 22.92 -29.45
CA GLU A 463 -13.17 23.89 -30.54
C GLU A 463 -13.83 25.23 -30.18
N HIS A 464 -14.78 25.21 -29.24
CA HIS A 464 -15.59 26.37 -28.89
C HIS A 464 -15.54 26.67 -27.40
N LEU A 465 -15.40 27.93 -27.03
CA LEU A 465 -15.52 28.44 -25.66
C LEU A 465 -16.85 29.15 -25.43
N GLU A 466 -17.52 29.53 -26.53
CA GLU A 466 -18.87 30.06 -26.56
C GLU A 466 -19.69 29.28 -27.59
N TYR A 467 -20.91 28.91 -27.25
CA TYR A 467 -21.75 28.12 -28.13
C TYR A 467 -23.25 28.37 -27.86
N GLU A 468 -24.05 28.43 -28.94
CA GLU A 468 -25.50 28.52 -28.84
C GLU A 468 -26.13 27.13 -28.78
N SER A 469 -26.99 26.88 -27.82
CA SER A 469 -27.61 25.58 -27.62
C SER A 469 -29.04 25.75 -27.10
N LYS A 470 -29.76 24.64 -26.96
CA LYS A 470 -31.13 24.61 -26.49
C LYS A 470 -31.22 23.89 -25.14
N ILE A 471 -31.97 24.46 -24.19
CA ILE A 471 -32.25 23.80 -22.91
C ILE A 471 -33.16 22.59 -23.16
N THR A 472 -32.74 21.41 -22.76
CA THR A 472 -33.50 20.18 -22.89
C THR A 472 -34.21 19.77 -21.61
N VAL A 473 -33.54 19.94 -20.46
CA VAL A 473 -34.08 19.62 -19.13
C VAL A 473 -33.55 20.64 -18.11
N LEU A 474 -34.41 20.99 -17.15
CA LEU A 474 -34.07 21.76 -15.96
C LEU A 474 -34.40 20.94 -14.72
N THR A 475 -33.56 20.99 -13.69
CA THR A 475 -33.84 20.35 -12.40
C THR A 475 -33.47 21.29 -11.26
N THR A 476 -34.18 21.19 -10.15
CA THR A 476 -33.69 21.58 -8.82
C THR A 476 -32.86 20.43 -8.24
N GLU A 477 -32.52 20.46 -6.95
CA GLU A 477 -31.85 19.31 -6.27
C GLU A 477 -32.76 18.08 -6.20
N ASP A 478 -34.10 18.28 -6.12
CA ASP A 478 -35.09 17.26 -5.80
C ASP A 478 -36.02 16.87 -6.95
N GLU A 479 -36.24 17.75 -7.93
CA GLU A 479 -37.26 17.54 -8.97
C GLU A 479 -36.90 18.13 -10.35
N ILE A 480 -37.48 17.55 -11.41
CA ILE A 480 -37.45 18.11 -12.77
C ILE A 480 -38.47 19.25 -12.85
N VAL A 481 -38.03 20.40 -13.35
CA VAL A 481 -38.85 21.63 -13.43
C VAL A 481 -38.93 22.17 -14.85
N ASP A 482 -39.97 22.94 -15.14
CA ASP A 482 -40.14 23.59 -16.45
C ASP A 482 -39.38 24.89 -16.57
N ALA A 483 -39.01 25.50 -15.43
CA ALA A 483 -38.28 26.77 -15.37
C ALA A 483 -37.46 26.90 -14.09
N LEU A 484 -36.36 27.68 -14.17
CA LEU A 484 -35.59 28.17 -13.02
C LEU A 484 -35.68 29.70 -12.98
N SER A 485 -35.88 30.25 -11.79
CA SER A 485 -36.10 31.68 -11.54
C SER A 485 -34.91 32.26 -10.73
N ASP A 486 -34.90 33.59 -10.66
CA ASP A 486 -33.88 34.38 -9.96
C ASP A 486 -33.57 33.85 -8.56
N GLY A 487 -32.30 33.63 -8.25
CA GLY A 487 -31.81 33.06 -6.99
C GLY A 487 -31.94 31.54 -6.84
N GLU A 488 -32.63 30.82 -7.72
CA GLU A 488 -32.82 29.37 -7.62
C GLU A 488 -31.55 28.63 -8.04
N ARG A 489 -31.20 27.58 -7.27
CA ARG A 489 -30.15 26.64 -7.62
C ARG A 489 -30.76 25.49 -8.42
N GLY A 490 -29.98 25.01 -9.39
CA GLY A 490 -30.42 23.88 -10.19
C GLY A 490 -29.37 23.36 -11.15
N THR A 491 -29.83 22.48 -12.06
CA THR A 491 -29.00 21.91 -13.11
C THR A 491 -29.65 22.14 -14.46
N ILE A 492 -28.88 22.66 -15.40
CA ILE A 492 -29.29 22.88 -16.79
C ILE A 492 -28.68 21.80 -17.68
N PHE A 493 -29.50 21.13 -18.48
CA PHE A 493 -29.06 20.21 -19.54
C PHE A 493 -29.36 20.83 -20.89
N VAL A 494 -28.42 20.69 -21.82
CA VAL A 494 -28.51 21.22 -23.19
C VAL A 494 -28.09 20.16 -24.21
N ASP A 495 -28.49 20.35 -25.49
CA ASP A 495 -28.15 19.45 -26.59
C ASP A 495 -26.65 19.41 -26.86
N GLU A 496 -26.00 20.57 -26.95
CA GLU A 496 -24.55 20.69 -27.21
C GLU A 496 -23.95 21.69 -26.20
N THR A 497 -22.77 21.38 -25.67
CA THR A 497 -22.14 22.21 -24.64
C THR A 497 -20.64 22.41 -24.88
N PRO A 498 -20.12 23.64 -24.70
CA PRO A 498 -18.69 23.89 -24.67
C PRO A 498 -18.03 23.61 -23.30
N PHE A 499 -18.82 23.35 -22.27
CA PHE A 499 -18.35 23.12 -20.91
C PHE A 499 -17.76 21.72 -20.73
N TYR A 500 -16.51 21.65 -20.30
CA TYR A 500 -15.86 20.40 -19.92
C TYR A 500 -16.42 19.92 -18.58
N ALA A 501 -16.93 18.70 -18.55
CA ALA A 501 -17.37 18.07 -17.31
C ALA A 501 -16.20 17.37 -16.63
N THR A 502 -16.16 17.40 -15.29
CA THR A 502 -15.14 16.71 -14.48
C THR A 502 -14.90 15.29 -14.98
N SER A 503 -13.69 15.00 -15.42
CA SER A 503 -13.29 13.70 -15.97
C SER A 503 -11.76 13.59 -16.05
N GLY A 504 -11.22 12.36 -15.90
CA GLY A 504 -9.80 12.10 -16.08
C GLY A 504 -8.88 12.89 -15.13
N GLY A 505 -9.39 13.27 -13.95
CA GLY A 505 -8.66 14.07 -12.97
C GLY A 505 -8.69 15.59 -13.22
N GLN A 506 -9.22 16.07 -14.36
CA GLN A 506 -9.40 17.50 -14.61
C GLN A 506 -10.75 17.95 -14.04
N GLU A 507 -10.75 19.07 -13.31
CA GLU A 507 -11.96 19.73 -12.83
C GLU A 507 -12.80 20.32 -13.97
N ALA A 508 -14.10 20.50 -13.67
CA ALA A 508 -15.07 21.09 -14.57
C ALA A 508 -14.77 22.56 -14.88
N ASP A 509 -15.28 22.99 -16.02
CA ASP A 509 -15.31 24.42 -16.34
C ASP A 509 -16.35 25.16 -15.50
N HIS A 510 -16.07 26.41 -15.30
CA HIS A 510 -17.01 27.42 -14.83
C HIS A 510 -17.39 28.37 -15.94
N GLY A 511 -18.44 29.13 -15.74
CA GLY A 511 -18.86 30.17 -16.70
C GLY A 511 -20.32 30.57 -16.53
N VAL A 512 -20.92 30.99 -17.63
CA VAL A 512 -22.31 31.52 -17.60
C VAL A 512 -23.15 30.98 -18.76
N ILE A 513 -24.43 30.78 -18.51
CA ILE A 513 -25.43 30.49 -19.53
C ILE A 513 -26.39 31.67 -19.58
N LYS A 514 -26.64 32.24 -20.76
CA LYS A 514 -27.50 33.42 -20.96
C LYS A 514 -28.65 33.15 -21.89
N CYS A 515 -29.81 33.70 -21.52
CA CYS A 515 -31.02 33.71 -22.34
C CYS A 515 -31.77 35.06 -22.17
N GLY A 516 -31.69 35.94 -23.17
CA GLY A 516 -32.23 37.28 -23.05
C GLY A 516 -31.64 38.04 -21.84
N ASP A 517 -32.48 38.41 -20.87
CA ASP A 517 -32.04 39.06 -19.62
C ASP A 517 -31.68 38.06 -18.52
N GLY A 518 -31.95 36.76 -18.74
CA GLY A 518 -31.63 35.65 -17.81
C GLY A 518 -30.14 35.28 -17.83
N GLU A 519 -29.57 35.08 -16.65
CA GLU A 519 -28.18 34.66 -16.46
C GLU A 519 -28.09 33.58 -15.40
N PHE A 520 -27.54 32.42 -15.78
CA PHE A 520 -27.26 31.31 -14.89
C PHE A 520 -25.73 31.15 -14.75
N VAL A 521 -25.24 31.16 -13.51
CA VAL A 521 -23.82 30.96 -13.19
C VAL A 521 -23.58 29.49 -13.03
N VAL A 522 -22.65 28.95 -13.82
CA VAL A 522 -22.20 27.54 -13.77
C VAL A 522 -21.03 27.44 -12.82
N GLU A 523 -21.19 26.67 -11.73
CA GLU A 523 -20.17 26.42 -10.71
C GLU A 523 -19.55 25.04 -10.82
N ASP A 524 -20.25 24.08 -11.44
CA ASP A 524 -19.75 22.70 -11.65
C ASP A 524 -20.44 22.09 -12.89
N VAL A 525 -19.74 21.14 -13.54
CA VAL A 525 -20.30 20.40 -14.67
C VAL A 525 -19.98 18.91 -14.51
N LYS A 526 -21.02 18.08 -14.57
CA LYS A 526 -20.91 16.63 -14.35
C LYS A 526 -21.44 15.80 -15.51
N LYS A 527 -20.74 14.69 -15.78
CA LYS A 527 -21.28 13.64 -16.65
C LYS A 527 -22.26 12.78 -15.86
N MET A 528 -23.45 12.62 -16.38
CA MET A 528 -24.52 11.78 -15.82
C MET A 528 -24.69 10.49 -16.65
N LEU A 529 -25.40 9.53 -16.11
CA LEU A 529 -25.73 8.28 -16.82
C LEU A 529 -26.45 8.59 -18.13
N GLY A 530 -26.17 7.79 -19.19
CA GLY A 530 -26.77 7.95 -20.49
C GLY A 530 -26.21 9.09 -21.35
N GLY A 531 -24.97 9.56 -21.05
CA GLY A 531 -24.29 10.56 -21.89
C GLY A 531 -24.81 12.01 -21.72
N LYS A 532 -25.50 12.29 -20.61
CA LYS A 532 -25.98 13.61 -20.24
C LYS A 532 -24.85 14.45 -19.60
N ILE A 533 -24.80 15.73 -19.87
CA ILE A 533 -23.91 16.71 -19.22
C ILE A 533 -24.75 17.75 -18.49
N GLY A 534 -24.68 17.75 -17.16
CA GLY A 534 -25.45 18.68 -16.30
C GLY A 534 -24.58 19.86 -15.86
N HIS A 535 -25.05 21.06 -16.09
CA HIS A 535 -24.43 22.33 -15.66
C HIS A 535 -25.07 22.75 -14.34
N ILE A 536 -24.33 22.60 -13.25
CA ILE A 536 -24.79 22.84 -11.88
C ILE A 536 -24.43 24.27 -11.47
N GLY A 537 -25.40 24.98 -10.90
CA GLY A 537 -25.19 26.36 -10.48
C GLY A 537 -26.46 27.03 -9.97
N TYR A 538 -26.60 28.33 -10.24
CA TYR A 538 -27.73 29.10 -9.80
C TYR A 538 -28.11 30.22 -10.80
N MET A 539 -29.40 30.59 -10.81
CA MET A 539 -29.87 31.74 -11.54
C MET A 539 -29.45 33.05 -10.84
N ALA A 540 -28.48 33.72 -11.43
CA ALA A 540 -28.01 35.01 -10.90
C ALA A 540 -29.01 36.13 -11.22
N LYS A 541 -29.81 35.97 -12.28
CA LYS A 541 -30.78 36.99 -12.73
C LYS A 541 -31.79 36.38 -13.69
N GLY A 542 -33.03 36.75 -13.54
CA GLY A 542 -34.11 36.48 -14.49
C GLY A 542 -34.65 35.05 -14.39
N MET A 543 -35.06 34.49 -15.53
CA MET A 543 -35.68 33.14 -15.61
C MET A 543 -35.25 32.45 -16.89
N MET A 544 -35.11 31.11 -16.82
CA MET A 544 -34.89 30.23 -17.98
C MET A 544 -35.90 29.10 -17.99
N LYS A 545 -36.34 28.66 -19.16
CA LYS A 545 -37.32 27.58 -19.37
C LYS A 545 -36.80 26.47 -20.27
N VAL A 546 -37.36 25.29 -20.11
CA VAL A 546 -37.13 24.19 -21.04
C VAL A 546 -37.50 24.63 -22.44
N GLY A 547 -36.62 24.38 -23.40
CA GLY A 547 -36.81 24.79 -24.80
C GLY A 547 -36.20 26.15 -25.18
N ASP A 548 -35.73 26.94 -24.23
CA ASP A 548 -35.10 28.23 -24.51
C ASP A 548 -33.77 28.02 -25.28
N GLN A 549 -33.49 28.94 -26.20
CA GLN A 549 -32.20 29.08 -26.84
C GLN A 549 -31.27 29.87 -25.92
N VAL A 550 -30.12 29.34 -25.66
CA VAL A 550 -29.14 29.87 -24.71
C VAL A 550 -27.77 30.00 -25.32
N THR A 551 -27.04 31.03 -24.89
CA THR A 551 -25.61 31.16 -25.16
C THR A 551 -24.82 30.70 -23.94
N LEU A 552 -24.00 29.66 -24.13
CA LEU A 552 -23.10 29.12 -23.12
C LEU A 552 -21.72 29.73 -23.30
N THR A 553 -21.16 30.34 -22.27
CA THR A 553 -19.85 30.99 -22.30
C THR A 553 -18.99 30.44 -21.17
N VAL A 554 -17.93 29.74 -21.53
CA VAL A 554 -16.94 29.17 -20.59
C VAL A 554 -16.00 30.25 -20.08
N ASP A 555 -15.60 30.21 -18.81
CA ASP A 555 -14.50 31.03 -18.28
C ASP A 555 -13.19 30.62 -18.99
N SER A 556 -12.85 31.40 -19.99
CA SER A 556 -11.68 31.16 -20.83
C SER A 556 -10.35 31.23 -20.06
N GLN A 557 -10.27 32.09 -19.04
CA GLN A 557 -9.06 32.23 -18.24
C GLN A 557 -8.83 30.97 -17.39
N ARG A 558 -9.88 30.50 -16.70
CA ARG A 558 -9.84 29.26 -15.92
C ARG A 558 -9.51 28.05 -16.81
N ARG A 559 -10.18 27.93 -17.98
CA ARG A 559 -9.95 26.85 -18.96
C ARG A 559 -8.47 26.78 -19.40
N VAL A 560 -7.88 27.94 -19.73
CA VAL A 560 -6.46 28.00 -20.14
C VAL A 560 -5.53 27.57 -19.02
N LEU A 561 -5.78 27.97 -17.78
CA LEU A 561 -4.95 27.55 -16.63
C LEU A 561 -5.07 26.04 -16.38
N CYS A 562 -6.29 25.49 -16.42
CA CYS A 562 -6.48 24.05 -16.35
C CYS A 562 -5.75 23.30 -17.48
N ALA A 563 -5.84 23.77 -18.72
CA ALA A 563 -5.17 23.17 -19.87
C ALA A 563 -3.63 23.18 -19.74
N ARG A 564 -3.05 24.25 -19.18
CA ARG A 564 -1.61 24.34 -18.87
C ARG A 564 -1.19 23.31 -17.83
N ASN A 565 -1.91 23.24 -16.71
CA ASN A 565 -1.65 22.26 -15.64
C ASN A 565 -1.84 20.82 -16.16
N HIS A 566 -2.87 20.56 -16.98
CA HIS A 566 -3.08 19.22 -17.54
C HIS A 566 -1.98 18.82 -18.52
N SER A 567 -1.57 19.74 -19.40
CA SER A 567 -0.47 19.46 -20.33
C SER A 567 0.86 19.23 -19.59
N ALA A 568 1.11 19.99 -18.52
CA ALA A 568 2.28 19.79 -17.66
C ALA A 568 2.26 18.41 -16.98
N THR A 569 1.09 17.88 -16.64
CA THR A 569 0.95 16.54 -16.04
C THR A 569 1.48 15.44 -16.97
N HIS A 570 1.22 15.53 -18.28
CA HIS A 570 1.75 14.59 -19.27
C HIS A 570 3.28 14.70 -19.39
N LEU A 571 3.83 15.91 -19.37
CA LEU A 571 5.28 16.11 -19.37
C LEU A 571 5.91 15.54 -18.09
N LEU A 572 5.26 15.75 -16.93
CA LEU A 572 5.68 15.22 -15.64
C LEU A 572 5.69 13.69 -15.63
N GLN A 573 4.63 13.04 -16.10
CA GLN A 573 4.55 11.58 -16.19
C GLN A 573 5.71 11.02 -17.01
N LYS A 574 5.99 11.60 -18.16
CA LYS A 574 7.12 11.18 -19.01
C LYS A 574 8.48 11.39 -18.35
N ALA A 575 8.68 12.53 -17.66
CA ALA A 575 9.91 12.81 -16.93
C ALA A 575 10.12 11.81 -15.78
N LEU A 576 9.08 11.55 -14.98
CA LEU A 576 9.12 10.55 -13.90
C LEU A 576 9.49 9.16 -14.41
N ARG A 577 8.86 8.70 -15.50
CA ARG A 577 9.19 7.41 -16.12
C ARG A 577 10.62 7.36 -16.64
N THR A 578 11.15 8.47 -17.12
CA THR A 578 12.52 8.55 -17.63
C THR A 578 13.55 8.52 -16.50
N VAL A 579 13.26 9.18 -15.37
CA VAL A 579 14.20 9.29 -14.24
C VAL A 579 14.13 8.10 -13.32
N LEU A 580 12.90 7.64 -12.99
CA LEU A 580 12.67 6.59 -12.00
C LEU A 580 12.50 5.20 -12.61
N GLY A 581 12.11 5.11 -13.87
CA GLY A 581 11.90 3.86 -14.59
C GLY A 581 10.46 3.63 -15.08
N THR A 582 10.31 2.64 -15.95
CA THR A 582 9.04 2.34 -16.65
C THR A 582 7.92 1.83 -15.76
N HIS A 583 8.20 1.45 -14.50
CA HIS A 583 7.22 1.04 -13.50
C HIS A 583 6.36 2.20 -12.99
N VAL A 584 6.76 3.44 -13.23
CA VAL A 584 5.97 4.60 -12.85
C VAL A 584 4.70 4.63 -13.70
N GLU A 585 3.56 4.43 -13.04
CA GLU A 585 2.22 4.47 -13.62
C GLU A 585 1.34 5.42 -12.80
N GLN A 586 0.41 6.08 -13.48
CA GLN A 586 -0.55 6.95 -12.81
C GLN A 586 -1.46 6.14 -11.89
N SER A 587 -1.49 6.48 -10.60
CA SER A 587 -2.42 5.96 -9.61
C SER A 587 -3.57 6.92 -9.33
N GLY A 588 -3.40 8.20 -9.64
CA GLY A 588 -4.40 9.24 -9.54
C GLY A 588 -3.90 10.55 -10.13
N SER A 589 -4.82 11.43 -10.51
CA SER A 589 -4.52 12.76 -11.01
C SER A 589 -5.58 13.75 -10.55
N TYR A 590 -5.18 14.99 -10.35
CA TYR A 590 -6.08 16.11 -10.09
C TYR A 590 -5.50 17.37 -10.69
N VAL A 591 -6.30 18.07 -11.48
CA VAL A 591 -5.89 19.27 -12.22
C VAL A 591 -6.99 20.32 -12.12
N ASP A 592 -6.64 21.48 -11.59
CA ASP A 592 -7.48 22.67 -11.55
C ASP A 592 -6.77 23.90 -12.18
N ASP A 593 -7.31 25.07 -12.00
CA ASP A 593 -6.72 26.33 -12.49
C ASP A 593 -5.55 26.82 -11.64
N LYS A 594 -5.32 26.25 -10.45
CA LYS A 594 -4.29 26.68 -9.51
C LYS A 594 -3.08 25.78 -9.54
N ARG A 595 -3.29 24.44 -9.56
CA ARG A 595 -2.22 23.45 -9.42
C ARG A 595 -2.54 22.16 -10.17
N LEU A 596 -1.54 21.30 -10.26
CA LEU A 596 -1.71 19.90 -10.59
C LEU A 596 -1.23 19.03 -9.44
N ARG A 597 -1.84 17.86 -9.31
CA ARG A 597 -1.45 16.78 -8.41
C ARG A 597 -1.37 15.49 -9.20
N PHE A 598 -0.27 14.78 -9.05
CA PHE A 598 -0.03 13.52 -9.73
C PHE A 598 0.40 12.45 -8.74
N ASP A 599 -0.41 11.41 -8.61
CA ASP A 599 -0.15 10.24 -7.79
C ASP A 599 0.36 9.12 -8.68
N PHE A 600 1.50 8.53 -8.33
CA PHE A 600 2.17 7.53 -9.17
C PHE A 600 2.77 6.39 -8.35
N SER A 601 2.90 5.22 -9.00
CA SER A 601 3.53 4.05 -8.39
C SER A 601 5.03 4.24 -8.26
N HIS A 602 5.54 4.25 -7.02
CA HIS A 602 6.98 4.22 -6.73
C HIS A 602 7.22 3.78 -5.29
N PHE A 603 8.29 3.03 -5.04
CA PHE A 603 8.55 2.32 -3.80
C PHE A 603 9.31 3.12 -2.73
N SER A 604 9.89 4.27 -3.08
CA SER A 604 10.67 5.12 -2.16
C SER A 604 10.36 6.61 -2.34
N ALA A 605 10.74 7.43 -1.35
CA ALA A 605 10.77 8.86 -1.53
C ALA A 605 11.81 9.22 -2.61
N MET A 606 11.48 10.23 -3.43
CA MET A 606 12.42 10.75 -4.41
C MET A 606 13.53 11.56 -3.72
N THR A 607 14.73 11.44 -4.26
CA THR A 607 15.84 12.27 -3.80
C THR A 607 15.72 13.70 -4.32
N PRO A 608 16.35 14.71 -3.66
CA PRO A 608 16.38 16.07 -4.18
C PRO A 608 16.93 16.17 -5.62
N GLU A 609 17.90 15.33 -5.96
CA GLU A 609 18.52 15.26 -7.28
C GLU A 609 17.55 14.72 -8.33
N GLU A 610 16.78 13.68 -7.98
CA GLU A 610 15.74 13.12 -8.85
C GLU A 610 14.62 14.12 -9.10
N LEU A 611 14.16 14.82 -8.03
CA LEU A 611 13.15 15.86 -8.13
C LEU A 611 13.62 17.00 -9.04
N GLN A 612 14.85 17.47 -8.86
CA GLN A 612 15.41 18.52 -9.69
C GLN A 612 15.53 18.07 -11.15
N LYS A 613 15.98 16.85 -11.39
CA LYS A 613 16.10 16.31 -12.75
C LYS A 613 14.74 16.20 -13.45
N VAL A 614 13.69 15.76 -12.72
CA VAL A 614 12.31 15.71 -13.26
C VAL A 614 11.82 17.11 -13.60
N GLU A 615 12.00 18.08 -12.71
CA GLU A 615 11.63 19.48 -12.92
C GLU A 615 12.34 20.10 -14.13
N ASP A 616 13.65 19.87 -14.25
CA ASP A 616 14.46 20.34 -15.36
C ASP A 616 14.00 19.77 -16.70
N MET A 617 13.70 18.45 -16.74
CA MET A 617 13.21 17.80 -17.97
C MET A 617 11.85 18.34 -18.41
N VAL A 618 10.94 18.62 -17.47
CA VAL A 618 9.65 19.22 -17.79
C VAL A 618 9.84 20.63 -18.34
N ASN A 619 10.66 21.47 -17.69
CA ASN A 619 10.94 22.83 -18.13
C ASN A 619 11.71 22.88 -19.47
N GLU A 620 12.61 21.94 -19.70
CA GLU A 620 13.26 21.78 -21.00
C GLU A 620 12.24 21.49 -22.11
N SER A 621 11.30 20.57 -21.86
CA SER A 621 10.24 20.23 -22.81
C SER A 621 9.29 21.40 -23.08
N ILE A 622 9.03 22.24 -22.09
CA ILE A 622 8.31 23.51 -22.24
C ILE A 622 9.10 24.45 -23.14
N SER A 623 10.39 24.62 -22.89
CA SER A 623 11.28 25.52 -23.64
C SER A 623 11.49 25.09 -25.09
N ARG A 624 11.43 23.78 -25.38
CA ARG A 624 11.51 23.22 -26.74
C ARG A 624 10.31 23.61 -27.61
N SER A 625 9.24 24.17 -27.04
CA SER A 625 8.07 24.64 -27.78
C SER A 625 7.48 23.56 -28.70
N LEU A 626 7.21 22.37 -28.11
CA LEU A 626 6.71 21.21 -28.86
C LEU A 626 5.25 21.43 -29.27
N PRO A 627 4.85 21.13 -30.52
CA PRO A 627 3.45 21.15 -30.91
C PRO A 627 2.65 20.07 -30.21
N VAL A 628 1.46 20.41 -29.73
CA VAL A 628 0.52 19.46 -29.14
C VAL A 628 -0.50 19.06 -30.19
N VAL A 629 -0.33 17.88 -30.76
CA VAL A 629 -1.18 17.37 -31.83
C VAL A 629 -2.17 16.37 -31.26
N ILE A 630 -3.46 16.62 -31.48
CA ILE A 630 -4.54 15.80 -30.96
C ILE A 630 -5.27 15.14 -32.12
N LYS A 631 -5.45 13.81 -32.04
CA LYS A 631 -6.13 13.02 -33.07
C LYS A 631 -7.08 12.02 -32.45
N ASN A 632 -8.27 11.91 -33.00
CA ASN A 632 -9.19 10.80 -32.74
C ASN A 632 -8.89 9.68 -33.75
N MET A 633 -8.67 8.45 -33.26
CA MET A 633 -8.38 7.29 -34.10
C MET A 633 -8.88 5.99 -33.46
N PRO A 634 -9.05 4.91 -34.26
CA PRO A 634 -9.38 3.59 -33.71
C PRO A 634 -8.33 3.13 -32.69
N ILE A 635 -8.78 2.49 -31.60
CA ILE A 635 -7.91 2.06 -30.49
C ILE A 635 -6.77 1.15 -30.95
N GLU A 636 -7.01 0.29 -31.95
CA GLU A 636 -6.00 -0.61 -32.51
C GLU A 636 -4.89 0.15 -33.28
N GLU A 637 -5.21 1.28 -33.91
CA GLU A 637 -4.23 2.16 -34.51
C GLU A 637 -3.46 2.96 -33.46
N ALA A 638 -4.18 3.45 -32.47
CA ALA A 638 -3.61 4.21 -31.37
C ALA A 638 -2.57 3.41 -30.59
N ARG A 639 -2.82 2.14 -30.31
CA ARG A 639 -1.85 1.23 -29.68
C ARG A 639 -0.57 1.04 -30.48
N LYS A 640 -0.65 1.06 -31.81
CA LYS A 640 0.53 0.94 -32.68
C LYS A 640 1.44 2.17 -32.66
N THR A 641 0.92 3.33 -32.20
CA THR A 641 1.72 4.55 -32.05
C THR A 641 2.62 4.55 -30.83
N GLY A 642 2.51 3.56 -29.95
CA GLY A 642 3.20 3.51 -28.66
C GLY A 642 2.59 4.44 -27.60
N ALA A 643 1.38 4.97 -27.85
CA ALA A 643 0.68 5.81 -26.90
C ALA A 643 0.38 5.07 -25.60
N GLN A 644 0.65 5.74 -24.49
CA GLN A 644 0.36 5.20 -23.16
C GLN A 644 -1.14 5.32 -22.87
N ALA A 645 -1.72 4.21 -22.42
CA ALA A 645 -3.08 4.14 -21.92
C ALA A 645 -3.04 3.93 -20.41
N LEU A 646 -3.96 4.54 -19.69
CA LEU A 646 -4.12 4.29 -18.26
C LEU A 646 -4.58 2.85 -18.02
N PHE A 647 -3.92 2.18 -17.07
CA PHE A 647 -4.25 0.81 -16.71
C PHE A 647 -5.63 0.78 -16.03
N GLY A 648 -6.55 -0.03 -16.58
CA GLY A 648 -7.89 -0.24 -15.98
C GLY A 648 -9.01 0.67 -16.49
N GLU A 649 -8.75 1.64 -17.37
CA GLU A 649 -9.83 2.41 -18.01
C GLU A 649 -10.43 1.68 -19.22
N LYS A 650 -11.77 1.74 -19.33
CA LYS A 650 -12.49 1.25 -20.52
C LYS A 650 -12.48 2.34 -21.59
N TYR A 651 -11.74 2.10 -22.65
CA TYR A 651 -11.73 2.95 -23.82
C TYR A 651 -12.76 2.46 -24.85
N GLY A 652 -13.45 3.40 -25.51
CA GLY A 652 -14.31 3.06 -26.66
C GLY A 652 -13.50 2.67 -27.90
N ASP A 653 -14.19 2.32 -28.98
CA ASP A 653 -13.56 1.94 -30.26
C ASP A 653 -12.71 3.06 -30.86
N ILE A 654 -13.05 4.31 -30.57
CA ILE A 654 -12.30 5.51 -30.98
C ILE A 654 -11.75 6.18 -29.73
N VAL A 655 -10.44 6.43 -29.71
CA VAL A 655 -9.73 7.08 -28.62
C VAL A 655 -9.09 8.38 -29.08
N ARG A 656 -9.00 9.34 -28.18
CA ARG A 656 -8.33 10.62 -28.38
C ARG A 656 -6.88 10.49 -27.93
N VAL A 657 -5.96 10.65 -28.87
CA VAL A 657 -4.51 10.58 -28.66
C VAL A 657 -3.92 11.99 -28.64
N VAL A 658 -3.26 12.32 -27.56
CA VAL A 658 -2.55 13.59 -27.36
C VAL A 658 -1.06 13.32 -27.54
N ASN A 659 -0.47 13.97 -28.52
CA ASN A 659 0.96 13.86 -28.87
C ASN A 659 1.66 15.19 -28.66
N MET A 660 2.68 15.23 -27.80
CA MET A 660 3.52 16.41 -27.52
C MET A 660 4.90 16.23 -28.17
N GLY A 661 4.94 16.35 -29.48
CA GLY A 661 6.15 16.17 -30.29
C GLY A 661 6.72 14.75 -30.19
N ASP A 662 8.01 14.66 -29.93
CA ASP A 662 8.74 13.40 -29.70
C ASP A 662 8.85 13.01 -28.22
N TYR A 663 8.21 13.77 -27.32
CA TYR A 663 8.42 13.64 -25.88
C TYR A 663 7.35 12.75 -25.20
N SER A 664 6.06 13.05 -25.38
CA SER A 664 4.97 12.27 -24.78
C SER A 664 3.86 11.99 -25.79
N ILE A 665 3.29 10.77 -25.72
CA ILE A 665 2.12 10.38 -26.48
C ILE A 665 1.21 9.53 -25.59
N GLU A 666 -0.04 9.98 -25.37
CA GLU A 666 -0.93 9.39 -24.38
C GLU A 666 -2.41 9.45 -24.80
N PHE A 667 -3.24 8.53 -24.29
CA PHE A 667 -4.69 8.59 -24.43
C PHE A 667 -5.23 9.58 -23.39
N CYS A 668 -5.84 10.67 -23.84
CA CYS A 668 -6.38 11.66 -22.94
C CYS A 668 -7.59 12.41 -23.50
N GLY A 669 -8.67 12.47 -22.72
CA GLY A 669 -9.88 13.22 -23.03
C GLY A 669 -9.90 14.65 -22.48
N GLY A 670 -8.86 15.11 -21.81
CA GLY A 670 -8.79 16.45 -21.20
C GLY A 670 -8.53 17.59 -22.16
N THR A 671 -8.52 18.80 -21.64
CA THR A 671 -8.16 20.00 -22.41
C THR A 671 -6.67 20.29 -22.34
N HIS A 672 -6.05 20.68 -23.43
CA HIS A 672 -4.62 20.89 -23.54
C HIS A 672 -4.28 22.18 -24.26
N VAL A 673 -3.08 22.66 -24.03
CA VAL A 673 -2.47 23.76 -24.79
C VAL A 673 -2.16 23.33 -26.23
N ALA A 674 -2.06 24.25 -27.16
CA ALA A 674 -1.69 23.96 -28.53
C ALA A 674 -0.15 23.75 -28.69
N ASN A 675 0.61 24.31 -27.76
CA ASN A 675 2.08 24.21 -27.75
C ASN A 675 2.59 24.17 -26.30
N THR A 676 3.63 23.36 -26.03
CA THR A 676 4.15 23.21 -24.67
C THR A 676 4.68 24.51 -24.07
N SER A 677 5.15 25.47 -24.88
CA SER A 677 5.58 26.79 -24.41
C SER A 677 4.47 27.60 -23.74
N GLU A 678 3.21 27.35 -24.05
CA GLU A 678 2.07 28.01 -23.43
C GLU A 678 1.90 27.65 -21.94
N ILE A 679 2.49 26.53 -21.48
CA ILE A 679 2.54 26.15 -20.08
C ILE A 679 3.30 27.20 -19.25
N GLY A 680 4.26 27.89 -19.86
CA GLY A 680 5.09 28.91 -19.24
C GLY A 680 6.26 28.30 -18.47
N ALA A 681 6.13 28.06 -17.21
CA ALA A 681 7.13 27.38 -16.39
C ALA A 681 6.46 26.41 -15.41
N PHE A 682 7.23 25.44 -14.92
CA PHE A 682 6.77 24.36 -14.04
C PHE A 682 7.63 24.30 -12.77
N LYS A 683 7.01 24.10 -11.62
CA LYS A 683 7.70 23.94 -10.33
C LYS A 683 7.04 22.86 -9.49
N ILE A 684 7.83 21.91 -9.01
CA ILE A 684 7.40 20.95 -8.00
C ILE A 684 7.38 21.65 -6.63
N LEU A 685 6.22 21.61 -5.95
CA LEU A 685 6.07 22.16 -4.60
C LEU A 685 6.42 21.12 -3.54
N SER A 686 5.94 19.90 -3.72
CA SER A 686 6.12 18.83 -2.74
C SER A 686 6.11 17.46 -3.38
N GLU A 687 6.79 16.52 -2.72
CA GLU A 687 6.71 15.09 -2.98
C GLU A 687 6.45 14.37 -1.65
N SER A 688 5.48 13.47 -1.62
CA SER A 688 5.08 12.77 -0.39
C SER A 688 4.50 11.39 -0.66
N GLY A 689 4.49 10.51 0.36
CA GLY A 689 3.78 9.23 0.31
C GLY A 689 2.29 9.40 0.58
N VAL A 690 1.45 8.75 -0.21
CA VAL A 690 -0.02 8.74 -0.03
C VAL A 690 -0.49 7.39 0.49
N ALA A 691 0.10 6.35 -0.06
CA ALA A 691 -0.13 4.97 0.34
C ALA A 691 1.17 4.17 0.15
N ALA A 692 1.19 2.92 0.61
CA ALA A 692 2.33 2.06 0.34
C ALA A 692 2.51 1.89 -1.18
N GLY A 693 3.71 2.18 -1.67
CA GLY A 693 4.03 2.11 -3.09
C GLY A 693 3.40 3.20 -3.98
N VAL A 694 2.78 4.23 -3.39
CA VAL A 694 2.20 5.37 -4.13
C VAL A 694 2.78 6.67 -3.62
N ARG A 695 3.39 7.44 -4.52
CA ARG A 695 3.96 8.76 -4.26
C ARG A 695 3.09 9.83 -4.90
N ARG A 696 3.09 11.00 -4.34
CA ARG A 696 2.35 12.18 -4.80
C ARG A 696 3.29 13.33 -5.09
N ILE A 697 3.17 13.93 -6.26
CA ILE A 697 3.74 15.23 -6.58
C ILE A 697 2.62 16.26 -6.66
N GLU A 698 2.83 17.43 -6.04
CA GLU A 698 2.07 18.64 -6.29
C GLU A 698 2.96 19.67 -6.99
N ALA A 699 2.44 20.29 -8.04
CA ALA A 699 3.21 21.23 -8.84
C ALA A 699 2.36 22.40 -9.36
N LEU A 700 3.02 23.46 -9.73
CA LEU A 700 2.44 24.69 -10.27
C LEU A 700 2.96 24.96 -11.67
N THR A 701 2.13 25.67 -12.46
CA THR A 701 2.53 26.23 -13.75
C THR A 701 2.12 27.70 -13.84
N SER A 702 2.71 28.42 -14.79
CA SER A 702 2.26 29.75 -15.26
C SER A 702 1.92 30.71 -14.10
N LYS A 703 0.64 31.18 -14.05
CA LYS A 703 0.17 32.14 -13.05
C LYS A 703 0.33 31.62 -11.60
N GLY A 704 -0.04 30.36 -11.33
CA GLY A 704 0.10 29.78 -9.99
C GLY A 704 1.54 29.82 -9.49
N LEU A 705 2.51 29.58 -10.39
CA LEU A 705 3.93 29.68 -10.06
C LEU A 705 4.36 31.13 -9.82
N MET A 706 3.88 32.09 -10.61
CA MET A 706 4.20 33.51 -10.42
C MET A 706 3.63 34.05 -9.10
N ASP A 707 2.39 33.67 -8.75
CA ASP A 707 1.77 34.02 -7.49
C ASP A 707 2.57 33.46 -6.30
N TYR A 708 3.00 32.20 -6.38
CA TYR A 708 3.85 31.53 -5.38
C TYR A 708 5.20 32.24 -5.17
N TYR A 709 5.88 32.63 -6.25
CA TYR A 709 7.11 33.40 -6.12
C TYR A 709 6.87 34.78 -5.55
N GLY A 710 5.76 35.45 -5.90
CA GLY A 710 5.38 36.72 -5.31
C GLY A 710 5.15 36.64 -3.79
N GLU A 711 4.49 35.58 -3.32
CA GLU A 711 4.31 35.30 -1.88
C GLU A 711 5.65 35.06 -1.17
N LEU A 712 6.54 34.27 -1.78
CA LEU A 712 7.89 34.04 -1.23
C LEU A 712 8.72 35.31 -1.16
N GLU A 713 8.65 36.15 -2.18
CA GLU A 713 9.33 37.44 -2.21
C GLU A 713 8.81 38.35 -1.09
N GLN A 714 7.48 38.41 -0.92
CA GLN A 714 6.86 39.18 0.16
C GLN A 714 7.32 38.68 1.55
N LEU A 715 7.28 37.37 1.79
CA LEU A 715 7.75 36.77 3.05
C LEU A 715 9.23 37.08 3.32
N LEU A 716 10.07 37.04 2.29
CA LEU A 716 11.48 37.39 2.41
C LEU A 716 11.68 38.88 2.74
N HIS A 717 10.91 39.76 2.13
CA HIS A 717 10.92 41.19 2.45
C HIS A 717 10.44 41.49 3.87
N GLU A 718 9.40 40.79 4.34
CA GLU A 718 8.92 40.90 5.71
C GLU A 718 10.00 40.43 6.72
N ALA A 719 10.64 39.28 6.46
CA ALA A 719 11.74 38.81 7.29
C ALA A 719 12.92 39.77 7.30
N ALA A 720 13.30 40.32 6.15
CA ALA A 720 14.35 41.33 6.05
C ALA A 720 14.01 42.59 6.85
N LYS A 721 12.77 43.07 6.80
CA LYS A 721 12.29 44.19 7.57
C LYS A 721 12.36 43.98 9.07
N LEU A 722 11.96 42.81 9.57
CA LEU A 722 12.06 42.43 10.97
C LEU A 722 13.50 42.44 11.48
N LEU A 723 14.41 41.97 10.63
CA LEU A 723 15.83 41.88 10.92
C LEU A 723 16.61 43.20 10.67
N LYS A 724 15.95 44.23 10.14
CA LYS A 724 16.58 45.47 9.66
C LYS A 724 17.72 45.18 8.67
N ALA A 725 17.45 44.29 7.73
CA ALA A 725 18.38 43.79 6.74
C ALA A 725 17.79 43.97 5.32
N THR A 726 18.54 43.68 4.29
CA THR A 726 18.04 43.53 2.91
C THR A 726 17.77 42.03 2.61
N PRO A 727 16.92 41.65 1.65
CA PRO A 727 16.62 40.28 1.34
C PRO A 727 17.83 39.35 1.15
N ASP A 728 18.88 39.85 0.50
CA ASP A 728 20.14 39.17 0.25
C ASP A 728 21.01 38.95 1.50
N THR A 729 20.82 39.75 2.56
CA THR A 729 21.59 39.69 3.81
C THR A 729 20.84 39.06 4.98
N VAL A 730 19.60 38.58 4.77
CA VAL A 730 18.77 37.95 5.80
C VAL A 730 19.49 36.79 6.50
N SER A 731 20.07 35.89 5.72
CA SER A 731 20.78 34.70 6.23
C SER A 731 21.98 35.06 7.09
N GLU A 732 22.76 36.06 6.67
CA GLU A 732 23.91 36.56 7.43
C GLU A 732 23.46 37.19 8.77
N LYS A 733 22.34 37.96 8.73
CA LYS A 733 21.80 38.60 9.92
C LYS A 733 21.25 37.57 10.92
N ILE A 734 20.62 36.50 10.43
CA ILE A 734 20.15 35.39 11.29
C ILE A 734 21.36 34.68 11.94
N ALA A 735 22.40 34.38 11.16
CA ALA A 735 23.62 33.75 11.69
C ALA A 735 24.31 34.63 12.77
N HIS A 736 24.34 35.95 12.55
CA HIS A 736 24.86 36.89 13.52
C HIS A 736 24.05 36.88 14.82
N LEU A 737 22.69 36.94 14.72
CA LEU A 737 21.82 36.91 15.88
C LEU A 737 21.91 35.59 16.66
N GLN A 738 22.08 34.49 15.96
CA GLN A 738 22.29 33.18 16.59
C GLN A 738 23.62 33.13 17.36
N ALA A 739 24.68 33.68 16.78
CA ALA A 739 25.98 33.78 17.45
C ALA A 739 25.92 34.69 18.70
N GLU A 740 25.31 35.88 18.58
CA GLU A 740 25.11 36.82 19.68
C GLU A 740 24.27 36.21 20.82
N ASN A 741 23.18 35.50 20.47
CA ASN A 741 22.34 34.80 21.46
C ASN A 741 23.14 33.74 22.22
N LYS A 742 23.98 32.95 21.50
CA LYS A 742 24.84 31.96 22.13
C LYS A 742 25.87 32.58 23.05
N GLU A 743 26.46 33.73 22.67
CA GLU A 743 27.41 34.49 23.49
C GLU A 743 26.74 35.03 24.74
N LEU A 744 25.55 35.66 24.62
CA LEU A 744 24.77 36.14 25.75
C LEU A 744 24.38 35.01 26.71
N HIS A 745 23.97 33.86 26.23
CA HIS A 745 23.74 32.69 27.08
C HIS A 745 24.98 32.28 27.86
N SER A 746 26.13 32.22 27.21
CA SER A 746 27.40 31.89 27.84
C SER A 746 27.79 32.93 28.90
N GLU A 747 27.56 34.21 28.60
CA GLU A 747 27.82 35.30 29.54
C GLU A 747 26.92 35.25 30.79
N VAL A 748 25.61 34.98 30.57
CA VAL A 748 24.64 34.78 31.67
C VAL A 748 25.05 33.62 32.56
N GLU A 749 25.45 32.49 32.01
CA GLU A 749 25.94 31.34 32.79
C GLU A 749 27.25 31.66 33.54
N SER A 750 28.17 32.40 32.91
CA SER A 750 29.39 32.89 33.57
C SER A 750 29.11 33.85 34.74
N LEU A 751 28.17 34.78 34.53
CA LEU A 751 27.76 35.72 35.59
C LEU A 751 27.05 35.00 36.73
N LYS A 752 26.17 34.04 36.46
CA LYS A 752 25.55 33.20 37.50
C LYS A 752 26.60 32.43 38.30
N SER A 753 27.60 31.86 37.63
CA SER A 753 28.70 31.14 38.29
C SER A 753 29.56 32.06 39.17
N LYS A 754 29.79 33.29 38.72
CA LYS A 754 30.51 34.31 39.56
C LYS A 754 29.71 34.69 40.78
N LEU A 755 28.42 34.99 40.64
CA LEU A 755 27.54 35.31 41.77
C LEU A 755 27.48 34.16 42.79
N ALA A 756 27.40 32.91 42.30
CA ALA A 756 27.45 31.73 43.19
C ALA A 756 28.78 31.60 43.94
N LYS A 757 29.92 31.94 43.31
CA LYS A 757 31.25 31.95 43.98
C LYS A 757 31.39 33.06 45.04
N ASP A 758 30.89 34.25 44.74
CA ASP A 758 30.90 35.36 45.67
C ASP A 758 30.01 35.10 46.91
N ALA A 759 28.80 34.54 46.66
CA ALA A 759 27.91 34.08 47.73
C ALA A 759 28.54 32.96 48.59
N MET A 760 29.41 32.12 48.02
CA MET A 760 30.10 31.06 48.75
C MET A 760 31.17 31.58 49.69
N GLY A 761 31.83 32.68 49.35
CA GLY A 761 32.81 33.32 50.24
C GLY A 761 32.17 33.76 51.55
N ASP A 762 31.09 34.53 51.48
CA ASP A 762 30.34 35.04 52.62
C ASP A 762 29.67 33.93 53.46
N VAL A 763 29.32 32.82 52.83
CA VAL A 763 28.67 31.65 53.46
C VAL A 763 29.64 30.83 54.31
N MET A 764 30.91 30.70 53.93
CA MET A 764 31.90 29.94 54.70
C MET A 764 32.33 30.61 56.02
N ASP A 765 32.13 31.91 56.11
CA ASP A 765 32.38 32.63 57.35
C ASP A 765 31.28 32.40 58.40
N GLN A 766 30.17 31.80 58.05
CA GLN A 766 29.02 31.50 58.90
C GLN A 766 28.96 30.00 59.34
N VAL A 767 30.12 29.34 59.38
CA VAL A 767 30.18 27.94 59.85
C VAL A 767 30.09 27.96 61.39
N GLU A 768 29.13 27.19 61.90
CA GLU A 768 28.96 26.97 63.33
C GLU A 768 29.09 25.50 63.68
N GLU A 769 29.21 25.15 64.95
CA GLU A 769 29.35 23.78 65.45
C GLU A 769 28.15 23.44 66.37
N VAL A 770 27.47 22.36 66.08
CA VAL A 770 26.35 21.83 66.87
C VAL A 770 26.67 20.37 67.22
N ALA A 771 26.78 20.04 68.47
CA ALA A 771 27.04 18.68 69.00
C ALA A 771 28.23 17.97 68.30
N GLY A 772 29.31 18.73 67.93
CA GLY A 772 30.52 18.19 67.32
C GLY A 772 30.37 17.93 65.81
N VAL A 773 29.35 18.56 65.16
CA VAL A 773 29.12 18.56 63.72
C VAL A 773 29.05 20.01 63.21
N LYS A 774 29.82 20.36 62.20
CA LYS A 774 29.81 21.69 61.59
C LYS A 774 28.47 21.90 60.82
N VAL A 775 27.91 23.12 60.93
CA VAL A 775 26.63 23.46 60.29
C VAL A 775 26.77 24.78 59.54
N ILE A 776 26.30 24.80 58.34
CA ILE A 776 26.05 26.03 57.59
C ILE A 776 24.54 26.13 57.40
N ALA A 777 23.93 27.24 57.88
CA ALA A 777 22.49 27.51 57.70
C ALA A 777 22.34 28.92 57.17
N VAL A 778 22.14 29.12 55.88
CA VAL A 778 22.19 30.41 55.20
C VAL A 778 21.05 30.66 54.24
N SER A 779 20.76 31.95 54.03
CA SER A 779 19.85 32.40 52.98
C SER A 779 20.63 33.02 51.82
N VAL A 780 20.31 32.68 50.60
CA VAL A 780 20.82 33.30 49.38
C VAL A 780 19.63 33.87 48.60
N GLU A 781 19.81 34.95 47.86
CA GLU A 781 18.76 35.61 47.11
C GLU A 781 18.69 35.04 45.66
N ASP A 782 17.49 34.98 45.11
CA ASP A 782 17.18 34.71 43.70
C ASP A 782 17.89 33.47 43.07
N MET A 783 18.11 32.43 43.86
CA MET A 783 18.71 31.17 43.37
C MET A 783 17.62 30.09 43.18
N ASP A 784 17.63 29.47 42.03
CA ASP A 784 16.72 28.35 41.74
C ASP A 784 17.20 27.05 42.41
N MET A 785 16.38 25.99 42.37
CA MET A 785 16.68 24.72 43.03
C MET A 785 17.94 24.03 42.49
N ASN A 786 18.28 24.23 41.21
CA ASN A 786 19.51 23.67 40.63
C ASN A 786 20.74 24.43 41.14
N GLY A 787 20.66 25.75 41.16
CA GLY A 787 21.70 26.58 41.77
C GLY A 787 21.95 26.27 43.26
N LEU A 788 20.86 26.01 44.01
CA LEU A 788 20.95 25.58 45.40
C LEU A 788 21.62 24.20 45.55
N ARG A 789 21.41 23.28 44.66
CA ARG A 789 22.10 21.96 44.64
C ARG A 789 23.60 22.13 44.40
N ASP A 790 23.93 22.87 43.36
CA ASP A 790 25.32 23.10 42.98
C ASP A 790 26.10 23.81 44.12
N LEU A 791 25.49 24.82 44.73
CA LEU A 791 26.06 25.52 45.88
C LEU A 791 26.15 24.59 47.11
N GLY A 792 25.12 23.79 47.36
CA GLY A 792 25.09 22.84 48.47
C GLY A 792 26.14 21.73 48.32
N ASP A 793 26.38 21.22 47.18
CA ASP A 793 27.41 20.21 46.90
C ASP A 793 28.80 20.81 47.05
N GLN A 794 29.03 22.02 46.59
CA GLN A 794 30.30 22.75 46.77
C GLN A 794 30.58 23.08 48.25
N LEU A 795 29.56 23.53 48.99
CA LEU A 795 29.69 23.80 50.41
C LEU A 795 29.89 22.53 51.24
N LYS A 796 29.23 21.44 50.87
CA LYS A 796 29.42 20.11 51.45
C LYS A 796 30.85 19.62 51.32
N GLU A 797 31.46 19.83 50.15
CA GLU A 797 32.87 19.46 49.92
C GLU A 797 33.82 20.29 50.77
N LYS A 798 33.55 21.60 50.89
CA LYS A 798 34.41 22.51 51.66
C LYS A 798 34.28 22.40 53.16
N ILE A 799 33.08 22.11 53.69
CA ILE A 799 32.86 21.99 55.14
C ILE A 799 33.59 20.77 55.74
N GLY A 800 33.85 19.76 54.87
CA GLY A 800 34.52 18.48 55.18
C GLY A 800 33.61 17.54 55.97
N GLU A 801 33.32 17.86 57.26
CA GLU A 801 32.40 17.08 58.09
C GLU A 801 31.29 18.01 58.59
N GLY A 802 30.07 17.89 58.06
CA GLY A 802 29.02 18.80 58.45
C GLY A 802 27.69 18.65 57.72
N VAL A 803 26.80 19.58 58.04
CA VAL A 803 25.47 19.71 57.42
C VAL A 803 25.35 21.09 56.80
N VAL A 804 24.90 21.20 55.62
CA VAL A 804 24.63 22.46 54.93
C VAL A 804 23.14 22.60 54.69
N VAL A 805 22.54 23.71 55.10
CA VAL A 805 21.13 24.08 54.80
C VAL A 805 21.13 25.42 54.10
N ILE A 806 20.56 25.50 52.98
CA ILE A 806 20.46 26.71 52.17
C ILE A 806 18.99 27.00 51.89
N ALA A 807 18.59 28.23 52.11
CA ALA A 807 17.28 28.75 51.75
C ALA A 807 17.43 29.80 50.64
N SER A 808 16.52 29.84 49.72
CA SER A 808 16.43 30.93 48.75
C SER A 808 14.97 31.34 48.54
N SER A 809 14.76 32.61 48.24
CA SER A 809 13.44 33.10 47.80
C SER A 809 13.54 33.77 46.44
N ALA A 810 12.69 33.33 45.52
CA ALA A 810 12.54 33.87 44.19
C ALA A 810 11.07 34.00 43.83
N ASN A 811 10.63 35.14 43.33
CA ASN A 811 9.24 35.38 42.90
C ASN A 811 8.18 34.97 43.95
N GLY A 812 8.46 35.21 45.25
CA GLY A 812 7.55 34.91 46.37
C GLY A 812 7.44 33.42 46.72
N LYS A 813 8.27 32.56 46.15
CA LYS A 813 8.38 31.14 46.50
C LYS A 813 9.68 30.89 47.23
N VAL A 814 9.66 30.03 48.22
CA VAL A 814 10.84 29.63 49.00
C VAL A 814 11.30 28.24 48.50
N SER A 815 12.60 28.11 48.28
CA SER A 815 13.29 26.84 48.08
C SER A 815 14.24 26.57 49.25
N LEU A 816 14.10 25.40 49.87
CA LEU A 816 15.01 24.91 50.91
C LEU A 816 15.75 23.68 50.38
N MET A 817 17.03 23.63 50.71
CA MET A 817 17.88 22.48 50.41
C MET A 817 18.75 22.15 51.59
N ALA A 818 18.88 20.88 51.93
CA ALA A 818 19.82 20.43 52.96
C ALA A 818 20.66 19.27 52.44
N THR A 819 21.93 19.27 52.76
CA THR A 819 22.85 18.16 52.49
C THR A 819 23.70 17.84 53.72
N ALA A 820 24.01 16.55 53.91
CA ALA A 820 24.85 16.07 55.02
C ALA A 820 26.00 15.22 54.45
N THR A 821 27.18 15.35 55.07
CA THR A 821 28.32 14.49 54.72
C THR A 821 28.20 13.11 55.38
N ASP A 822 28.90 12.14 54.87
CA ASP A 822 28.84 10.75 55.38
C ASP A 822 29.24 10.65 56.84
N GLU A 823 30.23 11.46 57.28
CA GLU A 823 30.64 11.48 58.67
C GLU A 823 29.57 12.12 59.56
N ALA A 824 28.92 13.20 59.12
CA ALA A 824 27.80 13.78 59.82
C ALA A 824 26.63 12.82 59.97
N MET A 825 26.33 12.03 58.91
CA MET A 825 25.28 11.03 58.97
C MET A 825 25.61 9.89 59.93
N LYS A 826 26.86 9.47 60.06
CA LYS A 826 27.27 8.46 61.05
C LYS A 826 27.09 8.96 62.48
N LYS A 827 27.12 10.27 62.73
CA LYS A 827 26.82 10.88 63.99
C LYS A 827 25.33 11.15 64.25
N GLY A 828 24.47 10.78 63.31
CA GLY A 828 23.01 10.86 63.46
C GLY A 828 22.34 11.97 62.62
N ALA A 829 23.10 12.78 61.89
CA ALA A 829 22.53 13.83 61.07
C ALA A 829 21.72 13.22 59.88
N HIS A 830 20.53 13.75 59.59
CA HIS A 830 19.64 13.26 58.56
C HIS A 830 18.97 14.44 57.83
N ALA A 831 19.43 14.76 56.62
CA ALA A 831 18.94 15.89 55.81
C ALA A 831 17.43 15.85 55.57
N GLY A 832 16.85 14.65 55.31
CA GLY A 832 15.42 14.47 55.07
C GLY A 832 14.55 14.84 56.27
N ASN A 833 14.94 14.43 57.45
CA ASN A 833 14.25 14.77 58.71
C ASN A 833 14.41 16.25 59.06
N LEU A 834 15.61 16.81 58.81
CA LEU A 834 15.89 18.21 59.01
C LEU A 834 15.01 19.12 58.16
N ILE A 835 14.97 18.85 56.82
CA ILE A 835 14.11 19.56 55.87
C ILE A 835 12.65 19.46 56.27
N LYS A 836 12.17 18.26 56.65
CA LYS A 836 10.79 18.04 57.06
C LYS A 836 10.41 18.88 58.30
N ALA A 837 11.30 19.03 59.23
CA ALA A 837 11.08 19.83 60.47
C ALA A 837 11.04 21.33 60.20
N ILE A 838 11.87 21.86 59.26
CA ILE A 838 12.00 23.31 59.02
C ILE A 838 11.07 23.78 57.87
N ALA A 839 10.59 22.92 56.99
CA ALA A 839 9.72 23.27 55.88
C ALA A 839 8.38 23.90 56.33
N SER A 840 7.90 23.53 57.50
CA SER A 840 6.67 24.10 58.05
C SER A 840 6.76 25.59 58.33
N CYS A 841 7.96 26.13 58.70
CA CYS A 841 8.23 27.53 58.96
C CYS A 841 8.02 28.40 57.70
N VAL A 842 8.29 27.89 56.59
CA VAL A 842 8.14 28.59 55.29
C VAL A 842 6.80 28.29 54.60
N GLY A 843 5.85 27.67 55.30
CA GLY A 843 4.54 27.34 54.77
C GLY A 843 4.61 26.32 53.60
N GLY A 844 5.50 25.37 53.73
CA GLY A 844 5.77 24.37 52.72
C GLY A 844 5.93 22.96 53.25
N GLY A 845 6.32 22.06 52.36
CA GLY A 845 6.59 20.66 52.67
C GLY A 845 7.70 20.13 51.77
N GLY A 846 8.39 19.12 52.26
CA GLY A 846 9.47 18.48 51.54
C GLY A 846 10.02 17.27 52.26
N GLY A 847 11.10 16.73 51.79
CA GLY A 847 11.77 15.57 52.34
C GLY A 847 12.91 15.13 51.42
N GLY A 848 13.47 13.99 51.71
CA GLY A 848 14.55 13.43 50.92
C GLY A 848 15.27 12.31 51.66
N ARG A 849 16.44 11.98 51.15
CA ARG A 849 17.33 10.96 51.73
C ARG A 849 18.16 11.51 52.86
N PRO A 850 18.82 10.65 53.66
CA PRO A 850 19.69 11.13 54.76
C PRO A 850 20.79 12.11 54.29
N ASN A 851 21.32 11.91 53.09
CA ASN A 851 22.41 12.71 52.52
C ASN A 851 21.97 13.99 51.82
N MET A 852 20.71 14.07 51.35
CA MET A 852 20.18 15.23 50.61
C MET A 852 18.66 15.30 50.68
N ALA A 853 18.11 16.48 50.91
CA ALA A 853 16.68 16.72 50.95
C ALA A 853 16.34 18.13 50.44
N GLN A 854 15.10 18.31 50.00
CA GLN A 854 14.58 19.55 49.45
C GLN A 854 13.15 19.82 49.90
N ALA A 855 12.80 21.10 50.01
CA ALA A 855 11.42 21.53 50.23
C ALA A 855 11.11 22.80 49.45
N GLY A 856 9.82 22.99 49.14
CA GLY A 856 9.32 24.27 48.64
C GLY A 856 8.39 24.92 49.68
N GLY A 857 8.31 26.24 49.70
CA GLY A 857 7.40 26.99 50.58
C GLY A 857 6.81 28.22 49.89
N LYS A 858 5.83 28.85 50.54
CA LYS A 858 5.11 30.04 50.03
C LYS A 858 5.27 31.26 50.94
N ASN A 859 6.04 31.15 52.06
CA ASN A 859 6.22 32.17 53.00
C ASN A 859 7.73 32.57 53.11
N PRO A 860 8.24 33.55 52.35
CA PRO A 860 9.62 34.01 52.46
C PRO A 860 9.97 34.60 53.79
N ALA A 861 8.99 35.22 54.48
CA ALA A 861 9.25 35.81 55.85
C ALA A 861 9.60 34.77 56.93
N GLY A 862 9.27 33.45 56.63
CA GLY A 862 9.59 32.35 57.53
C GLY A 862 10.99 31.74 57.33
N ILE A 863 11.82 32.25 56.42
CA ILE A 863 13.18 31.73 56.16
C ILE A 863 14.09 31.93 57.43
N PRO A 864 14.11 33.08 58.08
CA PRO A 864 14.94 33.25 59.32
C PRO A 864 14.57 32.23 60.40
N ASP A 865 13.27 32.01 60.66
CA ASP A 865 12.78 31.00 61.61
C ASP A 865 13.17 29.57 61.22
N ALA A 866 13.09 29.26 59.97
CA ALA A 866 13.52 27.96 59.46
C ALA A 866 15.00 27.69 59.65
N LEU A 867 15.84 28.67 59.34
CA LEU A 867 17.29 28.59 59.54
C LEU A 867 17.69 28.52 60.97
N ALA A 868 17.07 29.34 61.88
CA ALA A 868 17.30 29.32 63.34
C ALA A 868 17.00 27.94 63.94
N LYS A 869 15.91 27.30 63.45
CA LYS A 869 15.47 25.95 63.89
C LYS A 869 16.39 24.81 63.48
N VAL A 870 17.25 25.02 62.47
CA VAL A 870 18.21 24.02 62.01
C VAL A 870 19.07 23.49 63.14
N LYS A 871 19.56 24.36 64.01
CA LYS A 871 20.46 23.99 65.09
C LYS A 871 19.78 23.13 66.16
N GLU A 872 18.51 23.47 66.52
CA GLU A 872 17.74 22.69 67.48
C GLU A 872 17.45 21.28 66.99
N VAL A 873 16.96 21.19 65.73
CA VAL A 873 16.62 19.93 65.12
C VAL A 873 17.85 19.03 64.90
N LEU A 874 18.98 19.63 64.55
CA LEU A 874 20.22 18.88 64.38
C LEU A 874 20.77 18.37 65.71
N ALA A 875 20.72 19.20 66.80
CA ALA A 875 21.11 18.77 68.12
C ALA A 875 20.27 17.64 68.71
N GLU A 876 19.00 17.53 68.27
CA GLU A 876 18.09 16.42 68.62
C GLU A 876 18.43 15.15 67.85
N GLN A 877 18.92 15.27 66.63
CA GLN A 877 19.26 14.11 65.77
C GLN A 877 20.62 13.47 66.14
N ILE A 878 21.55 14.26 66.73
CA ILE A 878 22.93 13.83 66.99
C ILE A 878 23.04 13.22 68.39
N LYS A 879 22.01 13.10 69.15
CA LYS A 879 22.00 12.55 70.55
C LYS A 879 22.51 11.08 70.57
#